data_3e0d9691927b47b9fb77b6c6e95fe812
#
_entry.id   3e0d9691927b47b9fb77b6c6e95fe812
#
_cell.length_a   1.000
_cell.length_b   1.000
_cell.length_c   1.000
_cell.angle_alpha   90.00
_cell.angle_beta   90.00
_cell.angle_gamma   90.00
#
_symmetry.space_group_name_H-M   'P 1'
#
loop_
_entity.id
_entity.type
_entity.pdbx_description
1 polymer ?
#
loop_
_entity_poly.entity_id
_entity_poly.type
_entity_poly.pdbx_seq_one_letter_code
_entity_poly.pdbx_strand_id
1 'polypeptide(L)'
;LAPSPELEIDYRDFQGLTVNYDGVPLVTGSSFQLYEPNWTRGIYSSAWKPVSIDRSRPDRILVTLSADNGRFRGTQTFTKIGQGVRGEFEFRWLGTRRVMLEHSASFLWAPVLEPAQAVVDGKQAGVLGSQNPTGSQMEPRTIGVGRQSFRWDAPLAQVQVDVDGIQLTAFDARNYNQPWAEGKEVVWLGHTNQALDPNTTLRYSIEWRFAPRSLSAAGTQTVNPEWTAAPVVEQARATAWPLIPQPKEFRAGSGTWPLPGGIEFTGALGDQELAARFSRLIQARWDGPITANLAQIPIAQDASLPAEGYRIRVTERGPEIAAKDALGAGHAVTTLAQMVRPVGGRLVIPAAEVKDWPSVAWRGVHMFVGPQALPLQTELMDRYLAPLRINHVVLQCERTDWTSQPGIRSGWTMERNDLKTLFERYRERQIEPIPLIQSMGHMGWFFMNGQNLDVALNPQVPFTLDPRKAESRQRLRAIWDEAITMLKPKTIHFGMDEVDMRGVQPDPFMSTRLWNRHIPWLMAYAKEKRLDAMVWGDMMLAPGEANDAMNGHSVPVAAQRRAALAPGTYVADWHYAANPDPAVYKSLALWKKAGMRPIASTWDRPENIYGFTHAAIQQGAGVLTTTWAGYESNELAMAQNFPQIAAYLLMAEYAWSGRKERPSALPYDYIAVARQMVYGSPSPTQSRPGRMMRGRDDLRVGPFAFQRIDPVRMVNTLVAGGDRRPARLDFALGQAAKKVVLALGVDTFLREGQGIAQVRLILEGGEEVTQPVRYGHHVRAVRDTRPTFLTDSEQGVAALALSLPAEYAGATVRSIRVEATEPRAGVSVRGVSILP
;
A
#
# COMPACT_ATOMS: atom_id res chain seq x y z
N LEU A 1 1.72 21.08 35.76
CA LEU A 1 2.08 21.78 34.51
C LEU A 1 2.21 20.71 33.44
N ALA A 2 1.38 20.75 32.39
CA ALA A 2 1.61 19.95 31.22
C ALA A 2 3.00 20.32 30.66
N PRO A 3 3.82 19.33 30.21
CA PRO A 3 5.10 19.64 29.60
C PRO A 3 4.87 20.60 28.43
N SER A 4 5.75 21.60 28.30
CA SER A 4 5.70 22.52 27.16
C SER A 4 5.84 21.69 25.89
N PRO A 5 5.07 22.01 24.83
CA PRO A 5 5.17 21.29 23.56
C PRO A 5 6.63 21.34 23.06
N GLU A 6 7.15 20.18 22.71
CA GLU A 6 8.56 20.04 22.31
C GLU A 6 8.71 20.06 20.80
N LEU A 7 9.62 20.90 20.31
CA LEU A 7 10.05 20.91 18.93
C LEU A 7 11.22 19.94 18.77
N GLU A 8 11.01 18.88 17.99
CA GLU A 8 12.04 17.90 17.65
C GLU A 8 12.54 18.15 16.24
N ILE A 9 13.85 18.12 16.07
CA ILE A 9 14.49 18.11 14.74
C ILE A 9 15.32 16.86 14.61
N ASP A 10 15.29 16.27 13.42
CA ASP A 10 16.18 15.17 13.02
C ASP A 10 16.53 15.31 11.54
N TYR A 11 17.61 14.69 11.14
CA TYR A 11 18.00 14.56 9.75
C TYR A 11 18.35 13.11 9.48
N ARG A 12 17.68 12.48 8.54
CA ARG A 12 17.89 11.07 8.22
C ARG A 12 18.42 10.91 6.82
N ASP A 13 19.31 9.95 6.65
CA ASP A 13 19.77 9.55 5.33
C ASP A 13 18.56 9.27 4.43
N PHE A 14 18.63 9.71 3.18
CA PHE A 14 17.61 9.55 2.14
C PHE A 14 16.27 10.28 2.36
N GLN A 15 15.97 10.71 3.57
CA GLN A 15 14.75 11.46 3.90
C GLN A 15 15.01 12.96 4.07
N GLY A 16 16.20 13.33 4.59
CA GLY A 16 16.55 14.71 4.88
C GLY A 16 15.99 15.23 6.20
N LEU A 17 15.75 16.55 6.27
CA LEU A 17 15.25 17.22 7.46
C LEU A 17 13.83 16.76 7.82
N THR A 18 13.64 16.40 9.06
CA THR A 18 12.31 16.21 9.67
C THR A 18 12.16 17.14 10.86
N VAL A 19 10.98 17.74 11.00
CA VAL A 19 10.63 18.60 12.12
C VAL A 19 9.28 18.13 12.65
N ASN A 20 9.24 17.76 13.91
CA ASN A 20 8.02 17.39 14.63
C ASN A 20 7.76 18.42 15.74
N TYR A 21 6.51 18.72 15.97
CA TYR A 21 6.09 19.53 17.07
C TYR A 21 5.08 18.74 17.90
N ASP A 22 5.49 18.43 19.14
CA ASP A 22 4.70 17.59 20.04
C ASP A 22 4.19 16.29 19.34
N GLY A 23 5.12 15.65 18.60
CA GLY A 23 4.88 14.41 17.87
C GLY A 23 4.10 14.55 16.54
N VAL A 24 3.66 15.78 16.16
CA VAL A 24 3.06 16.05 14.85
C VAL A 24 4.13 16.43 13.85
N PRO A 25 4.24 15.74 12.70
CA PRO A 25 5.16 16.14 11.66
C PRO A 25 4.74 17.51 11.08
N LEU A 26 5.72 18.42 10.98
CA LEU A 26 5.59 19.72 10.30
C LEU A 26 6.37 19.72 9.00
N VAL A 27 7.59 19.19 9.05
CA VAL A 27 8.45 18.93 7.89
C VAL A 27 8.71 17.43 7.84
N THR A 28 8.38 16.81 6.72
CA THR A 28 8.47 15.35 6.55
C THR A 28 9.71 14.91 5.78
N GLY A 29 10.50 15.85 5.28
CA GLY A 29 11.71 15.57 4.55
C GLY A 29 12.28 16.82 3.87
N SER A 30 13.47 16.65 3.34
CA SER A 30 14.16 17.59 2.44
C SER A 30 15.11 16.84 1.54
N SER A 31 15.50 17.42 0.41
CA SER A 31 16.51 16.82 -0.45
C SER A 31 17.20 17.89 -1.31
N PHE A 32 18.38 17.57 -1.81
CA PHE A 32 19.01 18.38 -2.84
C PHE A 32 19.64 17.50 -3.90
N GLN A 33 19.72 18.03 -5.12
CA GLN A 33 20.22 17.33 -6.29
C GLN A 33 21.18 18.25 -7.04
N LEU A 34 22.24 17.64 -7.56
CA LEU A 34 23.16 18.26 -8.49
C LEU A 34 23.06 17.56 -9.84
N TYR A 35 22.92 18.32 -10.90
CA TYR A 35 22.74 17.80 -12.25
C TYR A 35 23.34 18.71 -13.32
N GLU A 36 23.59 18.17 -14.49
CA GLU A 36 23.99 18.97 -15.66
C GLU A 36 22.79 19.73 -16.23
N PRO A 37 23.02 20.89 -16.90
CA PRO A 37 21.93 21.67 -17.48
C PRO A 37 20.96 20.83 -18.31
N ASN A 38 19.67 21.19 -18.26
CA ASN A 38 18.58 20.49 -18.93
C ASN A 38 18.36 19.02 -18.45
N TRP A 39 18.80 18.71 -17.23
CA TRP A 39 18.68 17.37 -16.63
C TRP A 39 19.31 16.26 -17.48
N THR A 40 20.30 16.59 -18.25
CA THR A 40 20.98 15.64 -19.14
C THR A 40 21.70 14.52 -18.37
N ARG A 41 22.13 14.83 -17.13
CA ARG A 41 22.75 13.86 -16.24
C ARG A 41 22.59 14.29 -14.77
N GLY A 42 22.10 13.38 -13.93
CA GLY A 42 22.18 13.51 -12.47
C GLY A 42 23.62 13.23 -12.00
N ILE A 43 24.16 14.11 -11.15
CA ILE A 43 25.52 13.98 -10.58
C ILE A 43 25.43 13.44 -9.16
N TYR A 44 24.52 13.97 -8.37
CA TYR A 44 24.30 13.59 -6.98
C TYR A 44 22.86 13.91 -6.55
N SER A 45 22.32 13.10 -5.63
CA SER A 45 21.12 13.43 -4.88
C SER A 45 21.23 12.93 -3.46
N SER A 46 20.87 13.75 -2.49
CA SER A 46 20.78 13.33 -1.09
C SER A 46 19.69 12.29 -0.84
N ALA A 47 18.72 12.17 -1.75
CA ALA A 47 17.72 11.08 -1.73
C ALA A 47 18.29 9.73 -2.23
N TRP A 48 19.52 9.70 -2.76
CA TRP A 48 20.16 8.49 -3.29
C TRP A 48 21.36 8.04 -2.48
N LYS A 49 22.05 8.98 -1.85
CA LYS A 49 23.28 8.72 -1.10
C LYS A 49 23.16 9.16 0.34
N PRO A 50 23.74 8.40 1.26
CA PRO A 50 23.89 8.85 2.63
C PRO A 50 24.79 10.08 2.70
N VAL A 51 24.58 10.89 3.74
CA VAL A 51 25.36 12.08 4.08
C VAL A 51 26.03 11.86 5.43
N SER A 52 27.10 12.57 5.71
CA SER A 52 27.68 12.59 7.05
C SER A 52 26.87 13.51 7.95
N ILE A 53 26.40 13.00 9.08
CA ILE A 53 25.52 13.72 10.00
C ILE A 53 26.18 13.79 11.38
N ASP A 54 26.42 15.01 11.88
CA ASP A 54 26.91 15.28 13.22
C ASP A 54 25.78 15.81 14.11
N ARG A 55 25.49 15.07 15.20
CA ARG A 55 24.51 15.37 16.25
C ARG A 55 25.15 15.55 17.60
N SER A 56 26.43 15.91 17.64
CA SER A 56 27.17 16.08 18.89
C SER A 56 26.58 17.20 19.79
N ARG A 57 25.80 18.11 19.23
CA ARG A 57 25.09 19.16 19.94
C ARG A 57 23.59 18.91 19.92
N PRO A 58 22.87 18.98 21.06
CA PRO A 58 21.44 18.70 21.14
C PRO A 58 20.55 19.73 20.43
N ASP A 59 21.07 20.95 20.23
CA ASP A 59 20.36 22.06 19.58
C ASP A 59 20.67 22.19 18.09
N ARG A 60 21.64 21.38 17.56
CA ARG A 60 22.15 21.55 16.21
C ARG A 60 22.49 20.24 15.51
N ILE A 61 22.15 20.16 14.24
CA ILE A 61 22.54 19.09 13.34
C ILE A 61 23.41 19.69 12.22
N LEU A 62 24.60 19.13 12.01
CA LEU A 62 25.46 19.48 10.88
C LEU A 62 25.50 18.31 9.90
N VAL A 63 25.12 18.58 8.67
CA VAL A 63 25.13 17.63 7.56
C VAL A 63 26.19 18.03 6.56
N THR A 64 27.12 17.13 6.25
CA THR A 64 28.17 17.35 5.27
C THR A 64 28.12 16.32 4.16
N LEU A 65 28.46 16.75 2.96
CA LEU A 65 28.57 15.87 1.81
C LEU A 65 29.78 16.23 0.96
N SER A 66 30.25 15.22 0.24
CA SER A 66 31.22 15.37 -0.83
C SER A 66 30.81 14.43 -1.97
N ALA A 67 30.72 14.94 -3.18
CA ALA A 67 30.32 14.19 -4.35
C ALA A 67 31.21 14.52 -5.55
N ASP A 68 31.12 13.71 -6.62
CA ASP A 68 31.90 13.87 -7.86
C ASP A 68 33.42 14.03 -7.60
N ASN A 69 33.98 13.07 -6.85
CA ASN A 69 35.39 13.06 -6.43
C ASN A 69 35.83 14.35 -5.68
N GLY A 70 34.90 14.90 -4.87
CA GLY A 70 35.15 16.12 -4.08
C GLY A 70 35.01 17.43 -4.85
N ARG A 71 34.58 17.39 -6.11
CA ARG A 71 34.28 18.61 -6.87
C ARG A 71 33.05 19.34 -6.32
N PHE A 72 32.05 18.61 -5.82
CA PHE A 72 30.95 19.19 -5.09
C PHE A 72 31.12 18.95 -3.60
N ARG A 73 31.01 20.02 -2.82
CA ARG A 73 31.00 19.96 -1.36
C ARG A 73 29.83 20.77 -0.86
N GLY A 74 29.14 20.24 0.14
CA GLY A 74 28.00 20.92 0.74
C GLY A 74 27.96 20.78 2.25
N THR A 75 27.48 21.83 2.91
CA THR A 75 27.11 21.77 4.32
C THR A 75 25.69 22.30 4.52
N GLN A 76 24.98 21.68 5.43
CA GLN A 76 23.69 22.15 5.91
C GLN A 76 23.76 22.13 7.43
N THR A 77 23.50 23.25 8.05
CA THR A 77 23.47 23.37 9.52
C THR A 77 22.04 23.68 9.94
N PHE A 78 21.43 22.85 10.73
CA PHE A 78 20.09 23.07 11.29
C PHE A 78 20.22 23.36 12.78
N THR A 79 19.74 24.52 13.23
CA THR A 79 19.83 24.95 14.63
C THR A 79 18.40 25.23 15.14
N LYS A 80 18.08 24.73 16.32
CA LYS A 80 16.83 25.09 17.01
C LYS A 80 16.90 26.54 17.48
N ILE A 81 15.89 27.34 17.16
CA ILE A 81 15.79 28.75 17.57
C ILE A 81 14.40 29.01 18.17
N GLY A 82 14.28 28.88 19.47
CA GLY A 82 12.98 28.99 20.12
C GLY A 82 11.97 27.97 19.57
N GLN A 83 10.87 28.47 19.02
CA GLN A 83 9.82 27.64 18.37
C GLN A 83 10.09 27.44 16.86
N GLY A 84 11.35 27.41 16.46
CA GLY A 84 11.69 27.31 15.05
C GLY A 84 13.00 26.60 14.79
N VAL A 85 13.33 26.50 13.52
CA VAL A 85 14.58 25.91 13.01
C VAL A 85 15.19 26.88 12.04
N ARG A 86 16.48 27.15 12.18
CA ARG A 86 17.28 27.88 11.19
C ARG A 86 18.18 26.90 10.46
N GLY A 87 18.04 26.86 9.14
CA GLY A 87 18.91 26.14 8.21
C GLY A 87 19.91 27.12 7.56
N GLU A 88 21.18 26.81 7.63
CA GLU A 88 22.25 27.53 6.94
C GLU A 88 22.88 26.59 5.92
N PHE A 89 22.99 27.03 4.67
CA PHE A 89 23.39 26.19 3.54
C PHE A 89 24.61 26.79 2.86
N GLU A 90 25.62 25.96 2.62
CA GLU A 90 26.79 26.31 1.80
C GLU A 90 27.04 25.19 0.80
N PHE A 91 26.94 25.49 -0.51
CA PHE A 91 27.21 24.55 -1.58
C PHE A 91 28.30 25.11 -2.49
N ARG A 92 29.38 24.34 -2.65
CA ARG A 92 30.55 24.72 -3.44
C ARG A 92 30.77 23.76 -4.59
N TRP A 93 30.89 24.31 -5.78
CA TRP A 93 31.24 23.60 -6.99
C TRP A 93 32.67 23.90 -7.43
N LEU A 94 33.51 22.87 -7.57
CA LEU A 94 34.91 22.94 -7.98
C LEU A 94 35.15 22.31 -9.35
N GLY A 95 34.08 21.96 -10.06
CA GLY A 95 34.16 21.40 -11.39
C GLY A 95 34.50 22.47 -12.45
N THR A 96 34.76 22.01 -13.68
CA THR A 96 35.16 22.87 -14.81
C THR A 96 33.98 23.30 -15.70
N ARG A 97 32.78 22.77 -15.46
CA ARG A 97 31.58 23.10 -16.22
C ARG A 97 30.48 23.58 -15.27
N ARG A 98 29.58 24.41 -15.79
CA ARG A 98 28.35 24.78 -15.05
C ARG A 98 27.51 23.55 -14.72
N VAL A 99 27.01 23.50 -13.52
CA VAL A 99 26.01 22.52 -13.05
C VAL A 99 24.80 23.24 -12.47
N MET A 100 23.72 22.53 -12.29
CA MET A 100 22.49 23.04 -11.72
C MET A 100 22.26 22.38 -10.37
N LEU A 101 21.75 23.16 -9.41
CA LEU A 101 21.35 22.69 -8.10
C LEU A 101 19.83 22.82 -7.95
N GLU A 102 19.20 21.78 -7.50
CA GLU A 102 17.86 21.82 -6.92
C GLU A 102 17.96 21.55 -5.43
N HIS A 103 17.30 22.35 -4.63
CA HIS A 103 17.13 22.12 -3.21
C HIS A 103 15.65 22.13 -2.85
N SER A 104 15.12 20.94 -2.56
CA SER A 104 13.84 20.76 -1.88
C SER A 104 14.05 21.03 -0.41
N ALA A 105 13.97 22.31 -0.01
CA ALA A 105 14.37 22.76 1.32
C ALA A 105 13.49 22.15 2.41
N SER A 106 12.20 21.97 2.12
CA SER A 106 11.29 21.25 3.01
C SER A 106 10.07 20.70 2.25
N PHE A 107 9.64 19.53 2.68
CA PHE A 107 8.33 18.97 2.40
C PHE A 107 7.46 19.27 3.64
N LEU A 108 6.70 20.36 3.59
CA LEU A 108 5.78 20.74 4.66
C LEU A 108 4.56 19.80 4.62
N TRP A 109 4.16 19.29 5.77
CA TRP A 109 3.02 18.38 5.82
C TRP A 109 1.70 19.12 5.66
N ALA A 110 1.08 19.00 4.49
CA ALA A 110 -0.12 19.75 4.12
C ALA A 110 -1.29 19.64 5.10
N PRO A 111 -1.58 18.47 5.72
CA PRO A 111 -2.68 18.37 6.68
C PRO A 111 -2.56 19.30 7.90
N VAL A 112 -1.35 19.65 8.32
CA VAL A 112 -1.14 20.62 9.41
C VAL A 112 -1.42 22.05 8.96
N LEU A 113 -1.26 22.32 7.67
CA LEU A 113 -1.48 23.62 7.05
C LEU A 113 -2.94 23.83 6.62
N GLU A 114 -3.83 22.89 6.81
CA GLU A 114 -5.21 22.94 6.35
C GLU A 114 -6.24 23.15 7.47
N PRO A 115 -7.27 23.96 7.19
CA PRO A 115 -7.32 24.98 6.16
C PRO A 115 -6.46 26.19 6.57
N ALA A 116 -5.66 26.71 5.66
CA ALA A 116 -4.82 27.86 5.95
C ALA A 116 -4.95 28.95 4.91
N GLN A 117 -4.94 30.19 5.38
CA GLN A 117 -4.68 31.34 4.52
C GLN A 117 -3.18 31.38 4.26
N ALA A 118 -2.76 31.26 3.01
CA ALA A 118 -1.39 31.45 2.60
C ALA A 118 -1.12 32.95 2.36
N VAL A 119 -0.01 33.43 2.88
CA VAL A 119 0.50 34.78 2.67
C VAL A 119 1.91 34.68 2.12
N VAL A 120 2.21 35.36 1.02
CA VAL A 120 3.51 35.31 0.34
C VAL A 120 3.99 36.74 0.18
N ASP A 121 5.19 37.03 0.69
CA ASP A 121 5.78 38.40 0.75
C ASP A 121 4.76 39.45 1.26
N GLY A 122 4.03 39.10 2.32
CA GLY A 122 3.04 39.97 2.96
C GLY A 122 1.70 40.07 2.23
N LYS A 123 1.50 39.41 1.10
CA LYS A 123 0.24 39.44 0.32
C LYS A 123 -0.49 38.11 0.41
N GLN A 124 -1.82 38.17 0.46
CA GLN A 124 -2.63 36.96 0.43
C GLN A 124 -2.42 36.19 -0.91
N ALA A 125 -2.13 34.91 -0.81
CA ALA A 125 -1.89 34.04 -1.93
C ALA A 125 -2.94 32.92 -2.08
N GLY A 126 -4.07 33.05 -1.38
CA GLY A 126 -5.18 32.12 -1.41
C GLY A 126 -5.23 31.16 -0.22
N VAL A 127 -6.19 30.27 -0.23
CA VAL A 127 -6.44 29.31 0.86
C VAL A 127 -5.93 27.93 0.46
N LEU A 128 -5.11 27.32 1.31
CA LEU A 128 -4.81 25.91 1.24
C LEU A 128 -5.99 25.15 1.88
N GLY A 129 -6.93 24.73 1.05
CA GLY A 129 -8.16 24.09 1.53
C GLY A 129 -8.04 22.58 1.67
N SER A 130 -8.98 22.02 2.42
CA SER A 130 -9.11 20.57 2.65
C SER A 130 -9.67 19.80 1.43
N GLN A 131 -10.20 20.51 0.44
CA GLN A 131 -10.77 19.90 -0.75
C GLN A 131 -9.85 20.12 -1.93
N ASN A 132 -9.55 19.03 -2.60
CA ASN A 132 -8.77 18.88 -3.81
C ASN A 132 -7.94 20.08 -4.24
N PRO A 133 -6.63 19.92 -4.30
CA PRO A 133 -5.79 20.89 -4.94
C PRO A 133 -6.32 21.18 -6.35
N THR A 134 -6.37 22.44 -6.70
CA THR A 134 -6.83 22.89 -8.03
C THR A 134 -5.81 22.64 -9.15
N GLY A 135 -4.68 21.99 -8.82
CA GLY A 135 -3.69 21.55 -9.78
C GLY A 135 -4.11 20.28 -10.52
N SER A 136 -3.69 20.14 -11.77
CA SER A 136 -3.80 18.87 -12.48
C SER A 136 -2.75 17.86 -12.00
N GLN A 137 -2.89 16.59 -12.36
CA GLN A 137 -1.87 15.57 -12.08
C GLN A 137 -0.50 15.91 -12.71
N MET A 138 -0.48 16.75 -13.75
CA MET A 138 0.73 17.16 -14.47
C MET A 138 1.30 18.49 -13.98
N GLU A 139 0.49 19.33 -13.32
CA GLU A 139 0.89 20.65 -12.85
C GLU A 139 0.43 20.88 -11.42
N PRO A 140 1.33 20.97 -10.45
CA PRO A 140 0.97 21.24 -9.07
C PRO A 140 0.45 22.67 -8.93
N ARG A 141 -0.42 22.91 -7.95
CA ARG A 141 -0.90 24.24 -7.64
C ARG A 141 0.23 25.11 -7.07
N THR A 142 0.64 26.11 -7.82
CA THR A 142 1.63 27.09 -7.37
C THR A 142 1.06 28.01 -6.28
N ILE A 143 1.78 28.15 -5.17
CA ILE A 143 1.47 29.07 -4.06
C ILE A 143 2.27 30.36 -4.24
N GLY A 144 3.54 30.26 -4.61
CA GLY A 144 4.39 31.40 -4.89
C GLY A 144 5.67 30.97 -5.61
N VAL A 145 6.13 31.79 -6.57
CA VAL A 145 7.35 31.55 -7.35
C VAL A 145 8.35 32.65 -7.08
N GLY A 146 9.58 32.29 -6.74
CA GLY A 146 10.68 33.25 -6.55
C GLY A 146 10.39 34.23 -5.41
N ARG A 147 10.09 33.74 -4.22
CA ARG A 147 9.69 34.53 -3.04
C ARG A 147 10.64 34.33 -1.88
N GLN A 148 10.62 35.27 -0.94
CA GLN A 148 11.47 35.27 0.25
C GLN A 148 10.74 34.99 1.55
N SER A 149 9.39 35.13 1.58
CA SER A 149 8.59 34.89 2.78
C SER A 149 7.31 34.17 2.45
N PHE A 150 7.03 33.11 3.23
CA PHE A 150 5.80 32.32 3.14
C PHE A 150 5.21 32.16 4.54
N ARG A 151 3.92 32.37 4.67
CA ARG A 151 3.20 32.15 5.91
C ARG A 151 1.88 31.42 5.66
N TRP A 152 1.61 30.46 6.50
CA TRP A 152 0.35 29.73 6.56
C TRP A 152 -0.28 29.93 7.92
N ASP A 153 -1.46 30.57 7.94
CA ASP A 153 -2.24 30.79 9.14
C ASP A 153 -3.24 29.64 9.31
N ALA A 154 -2.78 28.51 9.86
CA ALA A 154 -3.57 27.31 10.07
C ALA A 154 -4.25 27.30 11.45
N PRO A 155 -5.30 26.47 11.67
CA PRO A 155 -6.02 26.40 12.94
C PRO A 155 -5.15 25.99 14.13
N LEU A 156 -4.18 25.10 13.92
CA LEU A 156 -3.34 24.55 14.98
C LEU A 156 -2.01 25.28 15.15
N ALA A 157 -1.50 25.90 14.10
CA ALA A 157 -0.24 26.61 14.15
C ALA A 157 -0.17 27.65 13.05
N GLN A 158 0.60 28.72 13.28
CA GLN A 158 1.10 29.54 12.22
C GLN A 158 2.48 29.01 11.81
N VAL A 159 2.65 28.75 10.53
CA VAL A 159 3.94 28.35 9.96
C VAL A 159 4.47 29.52 9.13
N GLN A 160 5.63 30.02 9.48
CA GLN A 160 6.34 31.10 8.79
C GLN A 160 7.65 30.55 8.25
N VAL A 161 7.97 30.84 6.99
CA VAL A 161 9.27 30.50 6.38
C VAL A 161 9.82 31.77 5.75
N ASP A 162 10.97 32.20 6.25
CA ASP A 162 11.71 33.36 5.75
C ASP A 162 13.04 32.90 5.16
N VAL A 163 13.46 33.50 4.06
CA VAL A 163 14.62 33.11 3.25
C VAL A 163 15.52 34.31 3.04
N ASP A 164 16.80 34.09 3.25
CA ASP A 164 17.83 35.08 2.99
C ASP A 164 18.90 34.53 2.04
N GLY A 165 19.34 35.30 1.07
CA GLY A 165 20.37 34.95 0.09
C GLY A 165 19.87 34.18 -1.15
N ILE A 166 18.62 33.75 -1.19
CA ILE A 166 18.01 33.08 -2.34
C ILE A 166 16.48 33.31 -2.37
N GLN A 167 15.82 32.95 -3.44
CA GLN A 167 14.36 32.93 -3.51
C GLN A 167 13.86 31.47 -3.63
N LEU A 168 12.76 31.16 -2.99
CA LEU A 168 12.11 29.85 -3.08
C LEU A 168 10.80 29.90 -3.86
N THR A 169 10.41 28.74 -4.31
CA THR A 169 9.09 28.46 -4.87
C THR A 169 8.33 27.53 -3.93
N ALA A 170 7.06 27.77 -3.72
CA ALA A 170 6.18 26.88 -3.00
C ALA A 170 5.03 26.43 -3.90
N PHE A 171 4.69 25.14 -3.86
CA PHE A 171 3.51 24.60 -4.52
C PHE A 171 2.90 23.45 -3.73
N ASP A 172 1.59 23.29 -3.88
CA ASP A 172 0.84 22.16 -3.33
C ASP A 172 1.11 20.93 -4.19
N ALA A 173 1.89 19.98 -3.64
CA ALA A 173 2.31 18.78 -4.35
C ALA A 173 1.33 17.60 -4.17
N ARG A 174 0.22 17.78 -3.47
CA ARG A 174 -0.82 16.75 -3.36
C ARG A 174 -1.42 16.47 -4.73
N ASN A 175 -1.55 15.20 -5.09
CA ASN A 175 -1.95 14.72 -6.41
C ASN A 175 -0.97 15.03 -7.56
N TYR A 176 0.23 15.53 -7.27
CA TYR A 176 1.23 15.72 -8.31
C TYR A 176 1.78 14.37 -8.76
N ASN A 177 1.68 14.10 -10.07
CA ASN A 177 2.09 12.82 -10.67
C ASN A 177 3.61 12.79 -10.94
N GLN A 178 4.39 12.92 -9.87
CA GLN A 178 5.83 12.73 -9.92
C GLN A 178 6.24 11.70 -8.86
N PRO A 179 7.19 10.79 -9.15
CA PRO A 179 7.55 9.69 -8.22
C PRO A 179 7.93 10.17 -6.81
N TRP A 180 8.50 11.36 -6.69
CA TRP A 180 8.87 11.92 -5.38
C TRP A 180 7.69 12.49 -4.60
N ALA A 181 6.58 12.83 -5.27
CA ALA A 181 5.38 13.43 -4.67
C ALA A 181 4.22 12.43 -4.54
N GLU A 182 4.28 11.35 -5.29
CA GLU A 182 3.21 10.36 -5.35
C GLU A 182 2.88 9.82 -3.96
N GLY A 183 1.60 9.94 -3.60
CA GLY A 183 1.11 9.52 -2.30
C GLY A 183 1.54 10.36 -1.11
N LYS A 184 2.22 11.50 -1.31
CA LYS A 184 2.63 12.39 -0.24
C LYS A 184 1.68 13.57 -0.10
N GLU A 185 1.19 13.78 1.10
CA GLU A 185 0.37 14.93 1.49
C GLU A 185 1.28 16.12 1.86
N VAL A 186 1.96 16.71 0.87
CA VAL A 186 2.97 17.74 1.15
C VAL A 186 2.79 19.01 0.31
N VAL A 187 3.21 20.12 0.91
CA VAL A 187 3.54 21.35 0.21
C VAL A 187 5.06 21.37 0.02
N TRP A 188 5.48 21.34 -1.22
CA TRP A 188 6.90 21.45 -1.59
C TRP A 188 7.37 22.90 -1.47
N LEU A 189 8.52 23.10 -0.85
CA LEU A 189 9.17 24.39 -0.73
C LEU A 189 10.66 24.26 -1.05
N GLY A 190 11.13 24.97 -2.08
CA GLY A 190 12.52 24.86 -2.51
C GLY A 190 12.83 25.75 -3.70
N HIS A 191 13.94 25.47 -4.34
CA HIS A 191 14.31 26.08 -5.62
C HIS A 191 14.82 25.03 -6.59
N THR A 192 14.62 25.30 -7.87
CA THR A 192 15.11 24.47 -8.97
C THR A 192 16.00 25.31 -9.89
N ASN A 193 16.82 24.63 -10.69
CA ASN A 193 17.66 25.25 -11.72
C ASN A 193 18.58 26.38 -11.24
N GLN A 194 19.02 26.31 -9.96
CA GLN A 194 20.02 27.24 -9.47
C GLN A 194 21.38 26.92 -10.09
N ALA A 195 21.88 27.81 -10.92
CA ALA A 195 23.18 27.62 -11.58
C ALA A 195 24.35 27.73 -10.57
N LEU A 196 25.27 26.78 -10.67
CA LEU A 196 26.57 26.81 -10.02
C LEU A 196 27.64 26.82 -11.10
N ASP A 197 28.28 27.97 -11.29
CA ASP A 197 29.42 28.12 -12.20
C ASP A 197 30.69 27.50 -11.60
N PRO A 198 31.71 27.19 -12.41
CA PRO A 198 33.00 26.71 -11.93
C PRO A 198 33.58 27.58 -10.81
N ASN A 199 34.02 26.93 -9.75
CA ASN A 199 34.64 27.56 -8.56
C ASN A 199 33.73 28.55 -7.81
N THR A 200 32.42 28.43 -7.92
CA THR A 200 31.45 29.24 -7.16
C THR A 200 31.00 28.56 -5.86
N THR A 201 30.59 29.40 -4.94
CA THR A 201 29.95 28.97 -3.68
C THR A 201 28.63 29.70 -3.54
N LEU A 202 27.55 28.93 -3.34
CA LEU A 202 26.22 29.43 -3.01
C LEU A 202 26.02 29.35 -1.51
N ARG A 203 25.60 30.47 -0.88
CA ARG A 203 25.28 30.54 0.54
C ARG A 203 23.90 31.18 0.70
N TYR A 204 23.08 30.60 1.58
CA TYR A 204 21.81 31.16 1.97
C TYR A 204 21.33 30.57 3.29
N SER A 205 20.29 31.16 3.87
CA SER A 205 19.63 30.61 5.05
C SER A 205 18.12 30.60 4.89
N ILE A 206 17.51 29.66 5.59
CA ILE A 206 16.06 29.51 5.68
C ILE A 206 15.70 29.38 7.15
N GLU A 207 14.69 30.12 7.57
CA GLU A 207 14.18 30.08 8.93
C GLU A 207 12.71 29.62 8.90
N TRP A 208 12.45 28.48 9.53
CA TRP A 208 11.11 27.95 9.77
C TRP A 208 10.70 28.30 11.18
N ARG A 209 9.64 29.06 11.36
CA ARG A 209 9.03 29.39 12.66
C ARG A 209 7.67 28.73 12.77
N PHE A 210 7.44 28.10 13.90
CA PHE A 210 6.20 27.40 14.22
C PHE A 210 5.59 28.04 15.45
N ALA A 211 4.60 28.91 15.28
CA ALA A 211 3.89 29.50 16.40
C ALA A 211 2.61 28.69 16.65
N PRO A 212 2.58 27.86 17.70
CA PRO A 212 1.35 27.19 18.08
C PRO A 212 0.33 28.27 18.45
N ARG A 213 -0.90 28.11 17.98
CA ARG A 213 -1.99 28.92 18.51
C ARG A 213 -2.25 28.46 19.94
N SER A 214 -2.30 29.41 20.87
CA SER A 214 -2.51 29.08 22.29
C SER A 214 -3.82 28.35 22.47
N LEU A 215 -3.72 27.15 23.05
CA LEU A 215 -4.85 26.34 23.41
C LEU A 215 -5.20 26.62 24.85
N SER A 216 -6.44 26.99 25.13
CA SER A 216 -6.94 27.19 26.49
C SER A 216 -7.84 26.01 26.89
N ALA A 217 -8.03 25.84 28.21
CA ALA A 217 -8.86 24.75 28.70
C ALA A 217 -10.26 24.80 28.08
N ALA A 218 -10.69 23.74 27.46
CA ALA A 218 -12.00 23.64 26.87
C ALA A 218 -13.05 23.29 27.94
N GLY A 219 -14.18 23.94 27.85
CA GLY A 219 -15.35 23.58 28.65
C GLY A 219 -15.99 22.28 28.21
N THR A 220 -17.00 21.88 28.97
CA THR A 220 -17.95 20.84 28.57
C THR A 220 -19.11 21.51 27.84
N GLN A 221 -19.50 20.92 26.70
CA GLN A 221 -20.76 21.26 26.07
C GLN A 221 -21.74 20.11 26.31
N THR A 222 -22.87 20.42 26.95
CA THR A 222 -24.00 19.49 27.01
C THR A 222 -24.84 19.73 25.76
N VAL A 223 -24.94 18.74 24.91
CA VAL A 223 -25.85 18.75 23.78
C VAL A 223 -27.17 18.15 24.27
N ASN A 224 -28.20 18.98 24.33
CA ASN A 224 -29.53 18.50 24.62
C ASN A 224 -30.42 18.77 23.40
N PRO A 225 -30.22 18.02 22.33
CA PRO A 225 -30.98 18.21 21.11
C PRO A 225 -32.39 17.69 21.30
N GLU A 226 -33.35 18.37 20.69
CA GLU A 226 -34.67 17.80 20.42
C GLU A 226 -34.55 16.70 19.36
N TRP A 227 -33.79 15.66 19.67
CA TRP A 227 -33.56 14.55 18.74
C TRP A 227 -33.83 13.21 19.43
N THR A 228 -34.37 12.29 18.65
CA THR A 228 -34.50 10.91 19.02
C THR A 228 -33.48 10.10 18.20
N ALA A 229 -32.65 9.28 18.84
CA ALA A 229 -31.72 8.45 18.13
C ALA A 229 -32.49 7.54 17.16
N ALA A 230 -32.09 7.55 15.90
CA ALA A 230 -32.72 6.68 14.93
C ALA A 230 -32.39 5.20 15.26
N PRO A 231 -33.34 4.28 15.12
CA PRO A 231 -33.05 2.87 15.27
C PRO A 231 -31.94 2.48 14.29
N VAL A 232 -31.02 1.63 14.72
CA VAL A 232 -30.02 1.04 13.85
C VAL A 232 -30.73 0.18 12.82
N VAL A 233 -30.78 0.68 11.59
CA VAL A 233 -31.16 -0.18 10.46
C VAL A 233 -29.87 -0.91 10.06
N GLU A 234 -29.59 -2.05 10.71
CA GLU A 234 -28.70 -3.01 10.11
C GLU A 234 -29.40 -3.48 8.84
N GLN A 235 -28.92 -3.05 7.69
CA GLN A 235 -29.27 -3.74 6.45
C GLN A 235 -28.90 -5.20 6.68
N ALA A 236 -29.88 -6.10 6.44
CA ALA A 236 -29.70 -7.52 6.63
C ALA A 236 -28.33 -7.92 6.05
N ARG A 237 -27.36 -8.14 6.93
CA ARG A 237 -26.05 -8.62 6.52
C ARG A 237 -26.33 -9.91 5.80
N ALA A 238 -25.88 -10.04 4.59
CA ALA A 238 -25.89 -11.34 3.96
C ALA A 238 -25.26 -12.32 4.96
N THR A 239 -26.05 -13.23 5.43
CA THR A 239 -25.76 -14.16 6.51
C THR A 239 -24.61 -15.13 6.18
N ALA A 240 -24.08 -15.04 4.97
CA ALA A 240 -22.96 -15.85 4.50
C ALA A 240 -21.92 -14.98 3.80
N TRP A 241 -20.66 -15.08 4.24
CA TRP A 241 -19.55 -14.72 3.39
C TRP A 241 -19.64 -15.52 2.11
N PRO A 242 -19.49 -14.89 0.94
CA PRO A 242 -19.28 -15.69 -0.24
C PRO A 242 -17.99 -16.49 -0.03
N LEU A 243 -18.02 -17.77 -0.40
CA LEU A 243 -16.78 -18.54 -0.50
C LEU A 243 -16.01 -17.98 -1.70
N ILE A 244 -14.83 -17.45 -1.44
CA ILE A 244 -13.99 -16.79 -2.45
C ILE A 244 -12.60 -17.43 -2.46
N PRO A 245 -12.16 -17.92 -3.62
CA PRO A 245 -12.89 -18.10 -4.88
C PRO A 245 -14.09 -19.04 -4.74
N GLN A 246 -15.11 -18.82 -5.58
CA GLN A 246 -16.31 -19.65 -5.56
C GLN A 246 -15.97 -21.11 -5.87
N PRO A 247 -16.42 -22.07 -5.05
CA PRO A 247 -16.27 -23.49 -5.36
C PRO A 247 -17.04 -23.88 -6.63
N LYS A 248 -16.52 -24.86 -7.37
CA LYS A 248 -17.19 -25.38 -8.57
C LYS A 248 -18.52 -26.05 -8.26
N GLU A 249 -18.58 -26.78 -7.18
CA GLU A 249 -19.79 -27.44 -6.72
C GLU A 249 -20.02 -27.10 -5.24
N PHE A 250 -21.19 -26.54 -4.92
CA PHE A 250 -21.59 -26.21 -3.56
C PHE A 250 -23.07 -26.53 -3.35
N ARG A 251 -23.39 -27.27 -2.29
CA ARG A 251 -24.75 -27.55 -1.84
C ARG A 251 -24.86 -27.24 -0.36
N ALA A 252 -25.74 -26.30 0.00
CA ALA A 252 -26.07 -26.05 1.39
C ALA A 252 -26.87 -27.25 1.99
N GLY A 253 -26.49 -27.61 3.20
CA GLY A 253 -27.22 -28.59 4.01
C GLY A 253 -28.03 -27.94 5.12
N SER A 254 -28.71 -28.74 5.92
CA SER A 254 -29.41 -28.30 7.14
C SER A 254 -28.57 -28.60 8.38
N GLY A 255 -28.60 -27.67 9.38
CA GLY A 255 -27.86 -27.79 10.64
C GLY A 255 -26.50 -27.12 10.61
N THR A 256 -25.83 -27.18 11.74
CA THR A 256 -24.50 -26.55 11.96
C THR A 256 -23.64 -27.44 12.83
N TRP A 257 -22.35 -27.41 12.62
CA TRP A 257 -21.36 -28.01 13.52
C TRP A 257 -20.69 -26.92 14.35
N PRO A 258 -20.81 -26.98 15.70
CA PRO A 258 -20.13 -26.05 16.58
C PRO A 258 -18.61 -26.16 16.42
N LEU A 259 -17.93 -25.03 16.22
CA LEU A 259 -16.47 -25.01 16.08
C LEU A 259 -15.82 -25.39 17.43
N PRO A 260 -14.99 -26.45 17.49
CA PRO A 260 -14.26 -26.81 18.72
C PRO A 260 -13.13 -25.81 18.97
N GLY A 261 -12.57 -25.83 20.19
CA GLY A 261 -11.45 -24.97 20.59
C GLY A 261 -10.11 -25.26 19.93
N GLY A 262 -9.95 -26.45 19.40
CA GLY A 262 -8.81 -26.86 18.60
C GLY A 262 -9.21 -27.92 17.57
N ILE A 263 -8.50 -27.92 16.45
CA ILE A 263 -8.67 -28.91 15.39
C ILE A 263 -7.31 -29.52 15.07
N GLU A 264 -7.28 -30.85 15.02
CA GLU A 264 -6.18 -31.62 14.42
C GLU A 264 -6.66 -32.21 13.09
N PHE A 265 -5.89 -32.03 12.05
CA PHE A 265 -6.10 -32.74 10.81
C PHE A 265 -5.24 -34.00 10.76
N THR A 266 -5.89 -35.16 10.63
CA THR A 266 -5.27 -36.49 10.69
C THR A 266 -5.49 -37.27 9.38
N GLY A 267 -5.04 -38.50 9.33
CA GLY A 267 -5.19 -39.34 8.14
C GLY A 267 -4.05 -39.19 7.12
N ALA A 268 -4.25 -39.68 5.89
CA ALA A 268 -3.20 -39.78 4.90
C ALA A 268 -2.61 -38.42 4.43
N LEU A 269 -3.41 -37.37 4.49
CA LEU A 269 -3.02 -36.02 4.06
C LEU A 269 -3.16 -34.97 5.22
N GLY A 270 -3.42 -35.43 6.44
CA GLY A 270 -3.50 -34.57 7.62
C GLY A 270 -2.12 -34.33 8.25
N ASP A 271 -1.85 -33.11 8.72
CA ASP A 271 -0.64 -32.75 9.43
C ASP A 271 -0.85 -31.56 10.37
N GLN A 272 0.18 -31.25 11.16
CA GLN A 272 0.17 -30.12 12.11
C GLN A 272 0.15 -28.76 11.42
N GLU A 273 0.72 -28.64 10.21
CA GLU A 273 0.74 -27.39 9.46
C GLU A 273 -0.66 -27.00 8.98
N LEU A 274 -1.50 -27.97 8.63
CA LEU A 274 -2.91 -27.72 8.30
C LEU A 274 -3.71 -27.19 9.50
N ALA A 275 -3.43 -27.67 10.70
CA ALA A 275 -4.05 -27.17 11.93
C ALA A 275 -3.58 -25.73 12.22
N ALA A 276 -2.28 -25.45 12.07
CA ALA A 276 -1.73 -24.12 12.20
C ALA A 276 -2.30 -23.17 11.14
N ARG A 277 -2.44 -23.63 9.90
CA ARG A 277 -3.08 -22.87 8.80
C ARG A 277 -4.53 -22.51 9.12
N PHE A 278 -5.33 -23.49 9.57
CA PHE A 278 -6.72 -23.25 9.96
C PHE A 278 -6.80 -22.20 11.08
N SER A 279 -5.98 -22.34 12.11
CA SER A 279 -5.93 -21.41 13.24
C SER A 279 -5.57 -19.99 12.81
N ARG A 280 -4.54 -19.82 11.96
CA ARG A 280 -4.17 -18.50 11.40
C ARG A 280 -5.33 -17.86 10.62
N LEU A 281 -6.01 -18.63 9.77
CA LEU A 281 -7.14 -18.15 8.97
C LEU A 281 -8.34 -17.73 9.83
N ILE A 282 -8.61 -18.48 10.91
CA ILE A 282 -9.67 -18.10 11.86
C ILE A 282 -9.28 -16.85 12.65
N GLN A 283 -8.06 -16.80 13.20
CA GLN A 283 -7.58 -15.65 13.96
C GLN A 283 -7.49 -14.36 13.14
N ALA A 284 -7.14 -14.47 11.87
CA ALA A 284 -7.14 -13.33 10.96
C ALA A 284 -8.55 -12.74 10.70
N ARG A 285 -9.60 -13.48 11.04
CA ARG A 285 -10.97 -13.17 10.70
C ARG A 285 -11.90 -12.97 11.90
N TRP A 286 -11.64 -13.64 13.01
CA TRP A 286 -12.55 -13.70 14.17
C TRP A 286 -11.79 -13.49 15.48
N ASP A 287 -12.22 -12.53 16.28
CA ASP A 287 -11.65 -12.19 17.59
C ASP A 287 -12.31 -12.94 18.77
N GLY A 288 -13.10 -13.96 18.51
CA GLY A 288 -13.87 -14.66 19.53
C GLY A 288 -13.09 -15.77 20.25
N PRO A 289 -13.42 -16.08 21.52
CA PRO A 289 -12.82 -17.20 22.24
C PRO A 289 -13.18 -18.53 21.54
N ILE A 290 -12.18 -19.34 21.27
CA ILE A 290 -12.32 -20.70 20.80
C ILE A 290 -12.49 -21.60 22.02
N THR A 291 -13.48 -22.50 22.02
CA THR A 291 -13.77 -23.39 23.18
C THR A 291 -12.71 -24.48 23.39
N ALA A 292 -12.63 -25.07 24.58
CA ALA A 292 -11.52 -25.94 25.01
C ALA A 292 -11.52 -27.38 24.42
N ASN A 293 -12.46 -27.74 23.54
CA ASN A 293 -12.57 -29.10 23.02
C ASN A 293 -11.72 -29.28 21.74
N LEU A 294 -10.94 -30.36 21.67
CA LEU A 294 -10.16 -30.76 20.52
C LEU A 294 -10.98 -31.71 19.63
N ALA A 295 -11.02 -31.44 18.33
CA ALA A 295 -11.61 -32.34 17.33
C ALA A 295 -10.55 -32.87 16.37
N GLN A 296 -10.60 -34.14 16.06
CA GLN A 296 -9.79 -34.77 15.01
C GLN A 296 -10.59 -34.89 13.72
N ILE A 297 -10.06 -34.33 12.64
CA ILE A 297 -10.66 -34.37 11.31
C ILE A 297 -9.74 -35.14 10.37
N PRO A 298 -10.12 -36.36 9.97
CA PRO A 298 -9.31 -37.13 9.02
C PRO A 298 -9.42 -36.56 7.61
N ILE A 299 -8.29 -36.43 6.91
CA ILE A 299 -8.23 -36.10 5.50
C ILE A 299 -7.84 -37.37 4.72
N ALA A 300 -8.78 -37.92 3.98
CA ALA A 300 -8.55 -39.08 3.13
C ALA A 300 -7.89 -38.64 1.80
N GLN A 301 -7.07 -39.51 1.23
CA GLN A 301 -6.58 -39.34 -0.14
C GLN A 301 -7.61 -39.89 -1.14
N ASP A 302 -7.96 -39.06 -2.15
CA ASP A 302 -8.85 -39.46 -3.23
C ASP A 302 -8.19 -39.23 -4.59
N ALA A 303 -7.63 -40.30 -5.17
CA ALA A 303 -6.91 -40.24 -6.45
C ALA A 303 -7.81 -39.87 -7.64
N SER A 304 -9.15 -39.98 -7.52
CA SER A 304 -10.09 -39.64 -8.59
C SER A 304 -10.32 -38.13 -8.77
N LEU A 305 -9.94 -37.32 -7.79
CA LEU A 305 -10.05 -35.88 -7.86
C LEU A 305 -9.00 -35.29 -8.83
N PRO A 306 -9.29 -34.14 -9.45
CA PRO A 306 -8.27 -33.38 -10.19
C PRO A 306 -7.08 -32.95 -9.30
N ALA A 307 -5.97 -32.53 -9.91
CA ALA A 307 -4.84 -31.95 -9.18
C ALA A 307 -5.32 -30.75 -8.33
N GLU A 308 -4.82 -30.61 -7.11
CA GLU A 308 -5.24 -29.62 -6.10
C GLU A 308 -6.73 -29.77 -5.70
N GLY A 309 -7.45 -30.77 -6.19
CA GLY A 309 -8.87 -30.98 -5.94
C GLY A 309 -9.17 -31.54 -4.57
N TYR A 310 -10.34 -31.19 -4.05
CA TYR A 310 -10.82 -31.64 -2.74
C TYR A 310 -12.35 -31.77 -2.70
N ARG A 311 -12.82 -32.48 -1.67
CA ARG A 311 -14.24 -32.61 -1.31
C ARG A 311 -14.38 -32.43 0.20
N ILE A 312 -15.39 -31.65 0.60
CA ILE A 312 -15.78 -31.46 2.00
C ILE A 312 -17.27 -31.82 2.13
N ARG A 313 -17.59 -32.55 3.19
CA ARG A 313 -18.97 -32.75 3.63
C ARG A 313 -19.08 -32.39 5.10
N VAL A 314 -19.84 -31.35 5.42
CA VAL A 314 -20.09 -30.95 6.81
C VAL A 314 -21.49 -31.42 7.22
N THR A 315 -21.56 -32.12 8.33
CA THR A 315 -22.78 -32.52 9.00
C THR A 315 -22.77 -32.06 10.46
N GLU A 316 -23.81 -32.29 11.21
CA GLU A 316 -23.82 -31.99 12.66
C GLU A 316 -22.79 -32.82 13.45
N ARG A 317 -22.27 -33.91 12.86
CA ARG A 317 -21.20 -34.74 13.45
C ARG A 317 -19.81 -34.19 13.19
N GLY A 318 -19.66 -33.24 12.29
CA GLY A 318 -18.40 -32.64 11.88
C GLY A 318 -18.10 -32.74 10.39
N PRO A 319 -16.95 -32.23 9.94
CA PRO A 319 -16.51 -32.29 8.57
C PRO A 319 -15.81 -33.60 8.23
N GLU A 320 -16.14 -34.15 7.05
CA GLU A 320 -15.42 -35.21 6.34
C GLU A 320 -14.67 -34.58 5.16
N ILE A 321 -13.37 -34.85 5.02
CA ILE A 321 -12.53 -34.24 3.98
C ILE A 321 -11.81 -35.33 3.19
N ALA A 322 -11.81 -35.17 1.86
CA ALA A 322 -10.97 -35.93 0.97
C ALA A 322 -10.27 -34.99 -0.03
N ALA A 323 -9.02 -35.25 -0.35
CA ALA A 323 -8.23 -34.45 -1.27
C ALA A 323 -7.37 -35.30 -2.19
N LYS A 324 -7.00 -34.77 -3.37
CA LYS A 324 -6.10 -35.42 -4.32
C LYS A 324 -4.69 -35.53 -3.78
N ASP A 325 -4.21 -34.45 -3.20
CA ASP A 325 -2.82 -34.23 -2.81
C ASP A 325 -2.75 -33.23 -1.63
N ALA A 326 -1.55 -32.95 -1.15
CA ALA A 326 -1.32 -32.04 -0.03
C ALA A 326 -1.81 -30.60 -0.32
N LEU A 327 -1.74 -30.11 -1.57
CA LEU A 327 -2.26 -28.79 -1.94
C LEU A 327 -3.80 -28.78 -1.84
N GLY A 328 -4.46 -29.82 -2.35
CA GLY A 328 -5.90 -30.00 -2.21
C GLY A 328 -6.36 -30.07 -0.76
N ALA A 329 -5.58 -30.72 0.12
CA ALA A 329 -5.86 -30.73 1.56
C ALA A 329 -5.75 -29.31 2.16
N GLY A 330 -4.72 -28.56 1.81
CA GLY A 330 -4.57 -27.14 2.21
C GLY A 330 -5.73 -26.26 1.73
N HIS A 331 -6.21 -26.48 0.51
CA HIS A 331 -7.38 -25.77 -0.03
C HIS A 331 -8.69 -26.16 0.65
N ALA A 332 -8.87 -27.43 0.99
CA ALA A 332 -10.02 -27.89 1.77
C ALA A 332 -10.07 -27.20 3.15
N VAL A 333 -8.94 -27.17 3.86
CA VAL A 333 -8.81 -26.48 5.15
C VAL A 333 -9.13 -24.99 5.02
N THR A 334 -8.64 -24.34 3.95
CA THR A 334 -8.95 -22.93 3.65
C THR A 334 -10.44 -22.72 3.45
N THR A 335 -11.10 -23.57 2.68
CA THR A 335 -12.55 -23.51 2.45
C THR A 335 -13.32 -23.72 3.75
N LEU A 336 -12.92 -24.71 4.55
CA LEU A 336 -13.55 -24.97 5.84
C LEU A 336 -13.46 -23.74 6.76
N ALA A 337 -12.31 -23.08 6.81
CA ALA A 337 -12.12 -21.83 7.56
C ALA A 337 -13.01 -20.69 7.02
N GLN A 338 -13.17 -20.58 5.70
CA GLN A 338 -14.09 -19.61 5.08
C GLN A 338 -15.57 -19.91 5.37
N MET A 339 -15.93 -21.13 5.69
CA MET A 339 -17.29 -21.50 6.05
C MET A 339 -17.68 -21.15 7.48
N VAL A 340 -16.73 -20.83 8.36
CA VAL A 340 -17.02 -20.48 9.75
C VAL A 340 -17.91 -19.24 9.85
N ARG A 341 -18.93 -19.30 10.73
CA ARG A 341 -19.90 -18.21 10.97
C ARG A 341 -20.19 -18.04 12.44
N PRO A 342 -20.43 -16.80 12.91
CA PRO A 342 -20.97 -16.56 14.24
C PRO A 342 -22.49 -16.80 14.25
N VAL A 343 -22.96 -17.66 15.13
CA VAL A 343 -24.39 -17.91 15.36
C VAL A 343 -24.62 -18.00 16.86
N GLY A 344 -25.49 -17.15 17.41
CA GLY A 344 -25.80 -17.15 18.83
C GLY A 344 -24.59 -16.97 19.75
N GLY A 345 -23.61 -16.13 19.35
CA GLY A 345 -22.40 -15.88 20.14
C GLY A 345 -21.34 -17.01 20.08
N ARG A 346 -21.56 -18.02 19.25
CA ARG A 346 -20.61 -19.13 19.03
C ARG A 346 -20.20 -19.20 17.57
N LEU A 347 -18.98 -19.66 17.32
CA LEU A 347 -18.54 -19.97 15.96
C LEU A 347 -19.04 -21.37 15.56
N VAL A 348 -19.61 -21.46 14.37
CA VAL A 348 -20.12 -22.72 13.80
C VAL A 348 -19.72 -22.86 12.35
N ILE A 349 -19.72 -24.08 11.84
CA ILE A 349 -19.63 -24.36 10.40
C ILE A 349 -20.97 -24.88 9.92
N PRO A 350 -21.66 -24.20 8.98
CA PRO A 350 -22.92 -24.67 8.41
C PRO A 350 -22.73 -26.00 7.66
N ALA A 351 -23.71 -26.86 7.74
CA ALA A 351 -23.74 -28.10 6.96
C ALA A 351 -23.73 -27.78 5.47
N ALA A 352 -22.86 -28.43 4.72
CA ALA A 352 -22.74 -28.26 3.29
C ALA A 352 -21.94 -29.40 2.64
N GLU A 353 -22.07 -29.54 1.34
CA GLU A 353 -21.19 -30.33 0.49
C GLU A 353 -20.46 -29.43 -0.49
N VAL A 354 -19.14 -29.60 -0.57
CA VAL A 354 -18.26 -28.85 -1.48
C VAL A 354 -17.42 -29.85 -2.26
N LYS A 355 -17.28 -29.62 -3.59
CA LYS A 355 -16.29 -30.29 -4.42
C LYS A 355 -15.64 -29.26 -5.32
N ASP A 356 -14.33 -29.20 -5.32
CA ASP A 356 -13.64 -28.05 -5.89
C ASP A 356 -12.22 -28.35 -6.38
N TRP A 357 -11.75 -27.58 -7.38
CA TRP A 357 -10.44 -27.66 -7.99
C TRP A 357 -10.17 -26.41 -8.85
N PRO A 358 -8.89 -26.03 -9.11
CA PRO A 358 -8.58 -24.84 -9.91
C PRO A 358 -8.85 -25.03 -11.40
N SER A 359 -9.24 -23.94 -12.10
CA SER A 359 -9.26 -23.87 -13.56
C SER A 359 -7.88 -23.56 -14.16
N VAL A 360 -7.03 -22.87 -13.41
CA VAL A 360 -5.66 -22.52 -13.77
C VAL A 360 -4.70 -23.03 -12.71
N ALA A 361 -3.70 -23.80 -13.10
CA ALA A 361 -2.74 -24.41 -12.17
C ALA A 361 -1.74 -23.37 -11.60
N TRP A 362 -1.23 -22.45 -12.41
CA TRP A 362 -0.28 -21.42 -12.01
C TRP A 362 -1.02 -20.08 -11.77
N ARG A 363 -1.14 -19.65 -10.52
CA ARG A 363 -1.90 -18.46 -10.09
C ARG A 363 -0.98 -17.56 -9.27
N GLY A 364 -0.54 -16.46 -9.85
CA GLY A 364 0.44 -15.59 -9.26
C GLY A 364 0.00 -14.15 -9.07
N VAL A 365 0.70 -13.46 -8.20
CA VAL A 365 0.64 -12.01 -8.03
C VAL A 365 2.05 -11.43 -8.12
N HIS A 366 2.15 -10.18 -8.58
CA HIS A 366 3.41 -9.44 -8.60
C HIS A 366 3.37 -8.34 -7.54
N MET A 367 4.44 -8.22 -6.77
CA MET A 367 4.58 -7.21 -5.73
C MET A 367 6.00 -6.65 -5.69
N PHE A 368 6.11 -5.38 -5.29
CA PHE A 368 7.41 -4.80 -4.96
C PHE A 368 7.84 -5.18 -3.55
N VAL A 369 9.15 -5.09 -3.28
CA VAL A 369 9.70 -5.14 -1.94
C VAL A 369 10.36 -3.82 -1.58
N GLY A 370 10.32 -3.48 -0.30
CA GLY A 370 10.92 -2.27 0.26
C GLY A 370 11.07 -2.41 1.78
N PRO A 371 11.45 -1.35 2.49
CA PRO A 371 11.80 -1.43 3.91
C PRO A 371 10.70 -1.97 4.83
N GLN A 372 9.43 -1.86 4.43
CA GLN A 372 8.27 -2.31 5.23
C GLN A 372 7.55 -3.52 4.63
N ALA A 373 8.10 -4.12 3.57
CA ALA A 373 7.45 -5.22 2.86
C ALA A 373 7.27 -6.48 3.73
N LEU A 374 8.22 -6.80 4.59
CA LEU A 374 8.16 -8.02 5.41
C LEU A 374 6.93 -8.05 6.33
N PRO A 375 6.67 -7.07 7.19
CA PRO A 375 5.48 -7.08 8.05
C PRO A 375 4.19 -7.00 7.22
N LEU A 376 4.11 -6.09 6.23
CA LEU A 376 2.92 -5.90 5.41
C LEU A 376 2.55 -7.17 4.64
N GLN A 377 3.51 -7.75 3.90
CA GLN A 377 3.23 -8.91 3.06
C GLN A 377 2.99 -10.17 3.89
N THR A 378 3.57 -10.28 5.09
CA THR A 378 3.28 -11.39 6.01
C THR A 378 1.80 -11.37 6.43
N GLU A 379 1.25 -10.20 6.75
CA GLU A 379 -0.18 -10.07 7.05
C GLU A 379 -1.05 -10.39 5.83
N LEU A 380 -0.68 -9.88 4.65
CA LEU A 380 -1.39 -10.17 3.41
C LEU A 380 -1.41 -11.65 3.06
N MET A 381 -0.34 -12.39 3.35
CA MET A 381 -0.32 -13.85 3.10
C MET A 381 -1.46 -14.57 3.81
N ASP A 382 -1.64 -14.32 5.09
CA ASP A 382 -2.63 -15.04 5.91
C ASP A 382 -4.06 -14.51 5.71
N ARG A 383 -4.21 -13.20 5.57
CA ARG A 383 -5.53 -12.57 5.43
C ARG A 383 -6.08 -12.62 4.01
N TYR A 384 -5.22 -12.64 3.00
CA TYR A 384 -5.64 -12.40 1.63
C TYR A 384 -5.12 -13.44 0.63
N LEU A 385 -3.79 -13.61 0.48
CA LEU A 385 -3.24 -14.43 -0.60
C LEU A 385 -3.54 -15.93 -0.43
N ALA A 386 -3.34 -16.47 0.77
CA ALA A 386 -3.63 -17.87 1.04
C ALA A 386 -5.14 -18.19 0.96
N PRO A 387 -6.06 -17.36 1.51
CA PRO A 387 -7.50 -17.53 1.26
C PRO A 387 -7.89 -17.50 -0.22
N LEU A 388 -7.22 -16.71 -1.04
CA LEU A 388 -7.44 -16.64 -2.49
C LEU A 388 -6.77 -17.78 -3.27
N ARG A 389 -6.07 -18.70 -2.59
CA ARG A 389 -5.38 -19.84 -3.21
C ARG A 389 -4.33 -19.44 -4.24
N ILE A 390 -3.70 -18.30 -4.04
CA ILE A 390 -2.51 -17.87 -4.77
C ILE A 390 -1.39 -18.85 -4.46
N ASN A 391 -0.66 -19.33 -5.49
CA ASN A 391 0.42 -20.30 -5.31
C ASN A 391 1.77 -19.81 -5.83
N HIS A 392 1.84 -18.62 -6.43
CA HIS A 392 3.09 -17.99 -6.84
C HIS A 392 3.08 -16.50 -6.49
N VAL A 393 4.25 -15.95 -6.20
CA VAL A 393 4.46 -14.52 -6.10
C VAL A 393 5.74 -14.12 -6.82
N VAL A 394 5.64 -13.17 -7.74
CA VAL A 394 6.80 -12.52 -8.36
C VAL A 394 7.15 -11.30 -7.51
N LEU A 395 8.32 -11.30 -6.90
CA LEU A 395 8.79 -10.21 -6.05
C LEU A 395 9.85 -9.39 -6.79
N GLN A 396 9.50 -8.17 -7.12
CA GLN A 396 10.43 -7.22 -7.72
C GLN A 396 11.39 -6.71 -6.64
N CYS A 397 12.59 -7.31 -6.58
CA CYS A 397 13.50 -7.23 -5.46
C CYS A 397 14.90 -6.67 -5.80
N GLU A 398 15.07 -6.00 -6.92
CA GLU A 398 16.34 -5.39 -7.29
C GLU A 398 16.82 -4.34 -6.28
N ARG A 399 15.90 -3.66 -5.56
CA ARG A 399 16.24 -2.69 -4.52
C ARG A 399 16.43 -3.36 -3.16
N THR A 400 17.28 -4.36 -3.12
CA THR A 400 17.70 -5.04 -1.90
C THR A 400 19.14 -4.65 -1.55
N ASP A 401 19.51 -4.79 -0.30
CA ASP A 401 20.87 -4.53 0.19
C ASP A 401 21.85 -5.62 -0.27
N TRP A 402 22.16 -5.61 -1.57
CA TRP A 402 23.07 -6.57 -2.17
C TRP A 402 24.51 -6.30 -1.75
N THR A 403 25.17 -7.28 -1.13
CA THR A 403 26.58 -7.15 -0.73
C THR A 403 27.52 -7.04 -1.93
N SER A 404 27.12 -7.63 -3.06
CA SER A 404 27.82 -7.49 -4.33
C SER A 404 27.73 -6.10 -4.95
N GLN A 405 26.80 -5.25 -4.49
CA GLN A 405 26.55 -3.89 -5.01
C GLN A 405 26.20 -2.89 -3.90
N PRO A 406 27.06 -2.66 -2.91
CA PRO A 406 26.72 -1.84 -1.74
C PRO A 406 26.45 -0.37 -2.08
N GLY A 407 26.94 0.11 -3.22
CA GLY A 407 26.78 1.50 -3.64
C GLY A 407 25.41 1.90 -4.17
N ILE A 408 24.51 0.94 -4.42
CA ILE A 408 23.17 1.21 -4.97
C ILE A 408 22.08 1.39 -3.90
N ARG A 409 22.43 1.39 -2.64
CA ARG A 409 21.49 1.56 -1.53
C ARG A 409 20.75 2.90 -1.60
N SER A 410 19.47 2.89 -1.29
CA SER A 410 18.59 4.08 -1.26
C SER A 410 17.59 3.98 -0.09
N GLY A 411 16.73 4.98 0.09
CA GLY A 411 15.65 4.96 1.07
C GLY A 411 14.60 3.86 0.86
N TRP A 412 14.55 3.28 -0.33
CA TRP A 412 13.64 2.17 -0.67
C TRP A 412 14.30 0.79 -0.61
N THR A 413 15.53 0.72 -0.12
CA THR A 413 16.28 -0.55 -0.05
C THR A 413 15.73 -1.43 1.06
N MET A 414 15.35 -2.64 0.72
CA MET A 414 15.00 -3.68 1.68
C MET A 414 16.25 -4.34 2.23
N GLU A 415 16.30 -4.56 3.54
CA GLU A 415 17.37 -5.36 4.15
C GLU A 415 17.33 -6.80 3.63
N ARG A 416 18.49 -7.34 3.26
CA ARG A 416 18.57 -8.68 2.65
C ARG A 416 18.08 -9.81 3.55
N ASN A 417 18.25 -9.68 4.89
CA ASN A 417 17.76 -10.67 5.83
C ASN A 417 16.23 -10.66 5.90
N ASP A 418 15.61 -9.49 5.76
CA ASP A 418 14.16 -9.35 5.70
C ASP A 418 13.62 -9.96 4.40
N LEU A 419 14.31 -9.73 3.27
CA LEU A 419 13.94 -10.38 2.00
C LEU A 419 14.05 -11.91 2.10
N LYS A 420 15.12 -12.44 2.69
CA LYS A 420 15.27 -13.88 2.93
C LYS A 420 14.12 -14.43 3.76
N THR A 421 13.81 -13.78 4.88
CA THR A 421 12.70 -14.14 5.76
C THR A 421 11.37 -14.08 5.01
N LEU A 422 11.15 -13.07 4.17
CA LEU A 422 9.95 -12.93 3.37
C LEU A 422 9.76 -14.12 2.42
N PHE A 423 10.82 -14.57 1.74
CA PHE A 423 10.80 -15.75 0.88
C PHE A 423 10.47 -17.03 1.63
N GLU A 424 11.01 -17.19 2.85
CA GLU A 424 10.71 -18.31 3.73
C GLU A 424 9.24 -18.30 4.15
N ARG A 425 8.70 -17.14 4.55
CA ARG A 425 7.29 -16.97 4.92
C ARG A 425 6.32 -17.32 3.79
N TYR A 426 6.64 -16.98 2.55
CA TYR A 426 5.83 -17.38 1.40
C TYR A 426 5.80 -18.90 1.22
N ARG A 427 6.95 -19.57 1.32
CA ARG A 427 7.04 -21.04 1.19
C ARG A 427 6.30 -21.78 2.30
N GLU A 428 6.36 -21.29 3.53
CA GLU A 428 5.58 -21.83 4.66
C GLU A 428 4.07 -21.86 4.35
N ARG A 429 3.62 -20.99 3.46
CA ARG A 429 2.21 -20.87 3.05
C ARG A 429 1.91 -21.52 1.69
N GLN A 430 2.84 -22.33 1.20
CA GLN A 430 2.76 -23.00 -0.10
C GLN A 430 2.62 -22.01 -1.28
N ILE A 431 3.18 -20.81 -1.15
CA ILE A 431 3.29 -19.81 -2.21
C ILE A 431 4.74 -19.78 -2.66
N GLU A 432 5.03 -20.13 -3.92
CA GLU A 432 6.39 -20.13 -4.46
C GLU A 432 6.84 -18.72 -4.81
N PRO A 433 7.85 -18.15 -4.12
CA PRO A 433 8.37 -16.82 -4.43
C PRO A 433 9.39 -16.87 -5.56
N ILE A 434 9.24 -15.95 -6.52
CA ILE A 434 10.08 -15.79 -7.70
C ILE A 434 10.77 -14.44 -7.63
N PRO A 435 12.10 -14.36 -7.49
CA PRO A 435 12.80 -13.09 -7.51
C PRO A 435 12.80 -12.52 -8.93
N LEU A 436 12.31 -11.27 -9.07
CA LEU A 436 12.45 -10.47 -10.27
C LEU A 436 13.58 -9.46 -10.04
N ILE A 437 14.61 -9.51 -10.86
CA ILE A 437 15.71 -8.55 -10.90
C ILE A 437 15.95 -8.22 -12.36
N GLN A 438 15.73 -6.98 -12.73
CA GLN A 438 15.91 -6.47 -14.08
C GLN A 438 17.36 -6.66 -14.55
N SER A 439 17.54 -7.04 -15.80
CA SER A 439 18.86 -7.41 -16.33
C SER A 439 19.28 -6.70 -17.62
N MET A 440 18.40 -5.85 -18.21
CA MET A 440 18.76 -5.07 -19.39
C MET A 440 18.01 -3.73 -19.45
N GLY A 441 16.68 -3.71 -19.57
CA GLY A 441 15.84 -2.53 -19.39
C GLY A 441 15.61 -2.22 -17.92
N HIS A 442 15.01 -1.06 -17.61
CA HIS A 442 14.68 -0.64 -16.25
C HIS A 442 15.83 -0.70 -15.23
N MET A 443 17.07 -0.52 -15.69
CA MET A 443 18.28 -0.64 -14.86
C MET A 443 18.58 0.59 -14.00
N GLY A 444 17.63 1.53 -13.87
CA GLY A 444 17.82 2.74 -13.04
C GLY A 444 18.25 2.43 -11.60
N TRP A 445 17.76 1.33 -11.03
CA TRP A 445 18.18 0.82 -9.72
C TRP A 445 19.67 0.47 -9.67
N PHE A 446 20.23 -0.11 -10.74
CA PHE A 446 21.62 -0.55 -10.83
C PHE A 446 22.59 0.62 -11.02
N PHE A 447 22.11 1.70 -11.64
CA PHE A 447 22.87 2.94 -11.85
C PHE A 447 22.69 3.96 -10.74
N MET A 448 21.93 3.62 -9.72
CA MET A 448 21.64 4.49 -8.60
C MET A 448 22.92 4.98 -7.94
N ASN A 449 22.89 6.22 -7.43
CA ASN A 449 24.05 6.89 -6.83
C ASN A 449 25.25 7.06 -7.78
N GLY A 450 25.00 7.05 -9.10
CA GLY A 450 26.08 7.14 -10.10
C GLY A 450 26.97 5.90 -10.16
N GLN A 451 26.50 4.76 -9.61
CA GLN A 451 27.23 3.50 -9.70
C GLN A 451 27.09 2.89 -11.08
N ASN A 452 28.02 2.03 -11.46
CA ASN A 452 27.96 1.18 -12.66
C ASN A 452 27.77 1.92 -14.00
N LEU A 453 27.95 3.24 -14.08
CA LEU A 453 27.72 4.04 -15.29
C LEU A 453 28.63 3.60 -16.45
N ASP A 454 29.76 3.00 -16.14
CA ASP A 454 30.70 2.42 -17.12
C ASP A 454 30.10 1.26 -17.92
N VAL A 455 29.07 0.61 -17.41
CA VAL A 455 28.36 -0.48 -18.10
C VAL A 455 26.96 -0.08 -18.59
N ALA A 456 26.58 1.20 -18.46
CA ALA A 456 25.38 1.71 -19.09
C ALA A 456 25.54 1.77 -20.62
N LEU A 457 24.48 1.48 -21.36
CA LEU A 457 24.43 1.65 -22.81
C LEU A 457 24.61 3.12 -23.18
N ASN A 458 23.98 4.01 -22.42
CA ASN A 458 24.18 5.44 -22.46
C ASN A 458 24.41 5.97 -21.04
N PRO A 459 25.65 6.31 -20.67
CA PRO A 459 25.95 6.86 -19.34
C PRO A 459 25.29 8.20 -19.01
N GLN A 460 24.84 8.95 -20.03
CA GLN A 460 24.16 10.23 -19.85
C GLN A 460 22.67 10.04 -19.46
N VAL A 461 22.08 8.93 -19.92
CA VAL A 461 20.71 8.53 -19.58
C VAL A 461 20.75 7.05 -19.19
N PRO A 462 21.22 6.73 -17.97
CA PRO A 462 21.51 5.37 -17.57
C PRO A 462 20.22 4.61 -17.23
N PHE A 463 19.64 3.99 -18.26
CA PHE A 463 18.40 3.22 -18.15
C PHE A 463 18.58 1.76 -18.61
N THR A 464 19.44 1.55 -19.62
CA THR A 464 19.67 0.24 -20.22
C THR A 464 21.12 -0.19 -20.02
N LEU A 465 21.31 -1.45 -19.64
CA LEU A 465 22.61 -2.08 -19.51
C LEU A 465 23.22 -2.36 -20.90
N ASP A 466 24.53 -2.19 -21.06
CA ASP A 466 25.25 -2.59 -22.27
C ASP A 466 25.73 -4.04 -22.18
N PRO A 467 25.06 -5.01 -22.81
CA PRO A 467 25.43 -6.42 -22.72
C PRO A 467 26.69 -6.79 -23.55
N ARG A 468 27.27 -5.83 -24.26
CA ARG A 468 28.53 -6.03 -25.00
C ARG A 468 29.73 -6.04 -24.05
N LYS A 469 29.62 -5.38 -22.91
CA LYS A 469 30.71 -5.28 -21.92
C LYS A 469 30.74 -6.52 -21.04
N ALA A 470 31.95 -7.07 -20.83
CA ALA A 470 32.12 -8.24 -19.97
C ALA A 470 31.74 -7.96 -18.53
N GLU A 471 32.04 -6.76 -18.04
CA GLU A 471 31.72 -6.27 -16.69
C GLU A 471 30.21 -6.24 -16.42
N SER A 472 29.38 -5.99 -17.44
CA SER A 472 27.92 -6.05 -17.33
C SER A 472 27.47 -7.43 -16.84
N ARG A 473 27.97 -8.47 -17.50
CA ARG A 473 27.65 -9.86 -17.16
C ARG A 473 28.25 -10.29 -15.83
N GLN A 474 29.46 -9.85 -15.54
CA GLN A 474 30.13 -10.16 -14.28
C GLN A 474 29.36 -9.59 -13.08
N ARG A 475 28.92 -8.32 -13.15
CA ARG A 475 28.18 -7.67 -12.08
C ARG A 475 26.77 -8.23 -11.92
N LEU A 476 26.06 -8.48 -13.02
CA LEU A 476 24.75 -9.15 -12.96
C LEU A 476 24.86 -10.55 -12.36
N ARG A 477 25.88 -11.30 -12.77
CA ARG A 477 26.13 -12.65 -12.24
C ARG A 477 26.37 -12.61 -10.73
N ALA A 478 27.12 -11.65 -10.24
CA ALA A 478 27.40 -11.50 -8.81
C ALA A 478 26.10 -11.28 -8.00
N ILE A 479 25.20 -10.41 -8.49
CA ILE A 479 23.90 -10.18 -7.85
C ILE A 479 23.03 -11.45 -7.90
N TRP A 480 22.94 -12.09 -9.06
CA TRP A 480 22.15 -13.31 -9.19
C TRP A 480 22.69 -14.47 -8.37
N ASP A 481 24.02 -14.65 -8.31
CA ASP A 481 24.65 -15.68 -7.48
C ASP A 481 24.37 -15.44 -5.99
N GLU A 482 24.40 -14.19 -5.54
CA GLU A 482 24.01 -13.78 -4.18
C GLU A 482 22.53 -14.07 -3.94
N ALA A 483 21.64 -13.64 -4.84
CA ALA A 483 20.19 -13.84 -4.74
C ALA A 483 19.84 -15.34 -4.71
N ILE A 484 20.41 -16.14 -5.59
CA ILE A 484 20.16 -17.60 -5.66
C ILE A 484 20.63 -18.29 -4.38
N THR A 485 21.82 -17.94 -3.90
CA THR A 485 22.38 -18.53 -2.67
C THR A 485 21.50 -18.22 -1.45
N MET A 486 21.04 -16.99 -1.35
CA MET A 486 20.25 -16.51 -0.23
C MET A 486 18.79 -16.97 -0.28
N LEU A 487 18.15 -16.82 -1.45
CA LEU A 487 16.71 -17.00 -1.62
C LEU A 487 16.32 -18.43 -2.03
N LYS A 488 17.24 -19.20 -2.61
CA LYS A 488 17.02 -20.58 -3.09
C LYS A 488 15.77 -20.71 -3.98
N PRO A 489 15.61 -19.91 -5.03
CA PRO A 489 14.43 -19.94 -5.89
C PRO A 489 14.41 -21.20 -6.77
N LYS A 490 13.23 -21.57 -7.28
CA LYS A 490 13.09 -22.57 -8.35
C LYS A 490 13.09 -21.90 -9.74
N THR A 491 12.58 -20.68 -9.79
CA THR A 491 12.46 -19.85 -10.98
C THR A 491 13.08 -18.49 -10.71
N ILE A 492 13.74 -17.91 -11.72
CA ILE A 492 14.23 -16.53 -11.68
C ILE A 492 13.62 -15.71 -12.82
N HIS A 493 13.20 -14.49 -12.50
CA HIS A 493 12.63 -13.57 -13.48
C HIS A 493 13.64 -12.49 -13.84
N PHE A 494 14.11 -12.49 -15.08
CA PHE A 494 15.16 -11.58 -15.55
C PHE A 494 14.64 -10.17 -15.95
N GLY A 495 13.35 -9.89 -15.85
CA GLY A 495 12.75 -8.67 -16.36
C GLY A 495 12.70 -8.65 -17.88
N MET A 496 13.43 -7.73 -18.50
CA MET A 496 13.59 -7.59 -19.95
C MET A 496 12.44 -6.88 -20.69
N ASP A 497 11.55 -6.22 -19.97
CA ASP A 497 10.50 -5.36 -20.52
C ASP A 497 11.07 -3.99 -20.92
N GLU A 498 10.38 -3.34 -21.83
CA GLU A 498 10.54 -1.94 -22.23
C GLU A 498 12.01 -1.50 -22.39
N VAL A 499 12.81 -2.35 -23.00
CA VAL A 499 14.23 -2.06 -23.22
C VAL A 499 14.38 -0.83 -24.12
N ASP A 500 14.71 0.30 -23.51
CA ASP A 500 14.76 1.61 -24.15
C ASP A 500 16.22 1.97 -24.51
N MET A 501 16.37 2.49 -25.72
CA MET A 501 17.63 2.91 -26.30
C MET A 501 17.88 4.43 -26.13
N ARG A 502 17.39 5.03 -25.06
CA ARG A 502 17.46 6.49 -24.78
C ARG A 502 18.88 7.03 -24.99
N GLY A 503 18.96 8.07 -25.80
CA GLY A 503 20.21 8.74 -26.11
C GLY A 503 21.15 7.95 -27.07
N VAL A 504 20.72 6.78 -27.53
CA VAL A 504 21.35 6.04 -28.63
C VAL A 504 20.39 6.10 -29.83
N GLN A 505 20.90 6.23 -31.04
CA GLN A 505 20.03 6.30 -32.21
C GLN A 505 19.08 5.10 -32.25
N PRO A 506 17.77 5.30 -32.47
CA PRO A 506 16.80 4.23 -32.52
C PRO A 506 17.07 3.36 -33.76
N ASP A 507 17.82 2.29 -33.55
CA ASP A 507 18.08 1.24 -34.52
C ASP A 507 17.48 -0.07 -34.01
N PRO A 508 16.36 -0.54 -34.57
CA PRO A 508 15.74 -1.79 -34.15
C PRO A 508 16.64 -3.00 -34.38
N PHE A 509 17.55 -2.93 -35.33
CA PHE A 509 18.54 -3.98 -35.57
C PHE A 509 19.64 -3.97 -34.49
N MET A 510 20.05 -2.80 -34.00
CA MET A 510 20.97 -2.73 -32.87
C MET A 510 20.32 -3.33 -31.63
N SER A 511 19.10 -2.93 -31.29
CA SER A 511 18.42 -3.48 -30.12
C SER A 511 18.26 -5.00 -30.22
N THR A 512 17.98 -5.53 -31.40
CA THR A 512 17.88 -6.97 -31.64
C THR A 512 19.24 -7.67 -31.53
N ARG A 513 20.33 -7.05 -32.01
CA ARG A 513 21.70 -7.58 -31.81
C ARG A 513 22.08 -7.63 -30.33
N LEU A 514 21.75 -6.61 -29.55
CA LEU A 514 22.00 -6.59 -28.11
C LEU A 514 21.17 -7.66 -27.42
N TRP A 515 19.90 -7.81 -27.80
CA TRP A 515 18.99 -8.83 -27.31
C TRP A 515 19.52 -10.23 -27.57
N ASN A 516 19.87 -10.55 -28.81
CA ASN A 516 20.39 -11.87 -29.22
C ASN A 516 21.76 -12.19 -28.61
N ARG A 517 22.48 -11.18 -28.10
CA ARG A 517 23.71 -11.36 -27.34
C ARG A 517 23.43 -11.66 -25.87
N HIS A 518 22.38 -11.05 -25.31
CA HIS A 518 22.11 -11.09 -23.88
C HIS A 518 21.25 -12.27 -23.47
N ILE A 519 20.13 -12.50 -24.15
CA ILE A 519 19.17 -13.56 -23.81
C ILE A 519 19.81 -14.95 -23.78
N PRO A 520 20.57 -15.41 -24.80
CA PRO A 520 21.18 -16.72 -24.73
C PRO A 520 22.13 -16.90 -23.55
N TRP A 521 22.78 -15.82 -23.12
CA TRP A 521 23.62 -15.84 -21.93
C TRP A 521 22.77 -15.99 -20.64
N LEU A 522 21.65 -15.29 -20.52
CA LEU A 522 20.72 -15.45 -19.39
C LEU A 522 20.14 -16.88 -19.34
N MET A 523 19.76 -17.42 -20.50
CA MET A 523 19.25 -18.80 -20.59
C MET A 523 20.29 -19.83 -20.21
N ALA A 524 21.54 -19.65 -20.66
CA ALA A 524 22.64 -20.50 -20.28
C ALA A 524 22.96 -20.43 -18.80
N TYR A 525 22.87 -19.21 -18.21
CA TYR A 525 23.07 -18.99 -16.79
C TYR A 525 21.98 -19.69 -15.96
N ALA A 526 20.69 -19.54 -16.32
CA ALA A 526 19.61 -20.23 -15.63
C ALA A 526 19.78 -21.77 -15.68
N LYS A 527 20.16 -22.29 -16.85
CA LYS A 527 20.47 -23.73 -17.05
C LYS A 527 21.66 -24.20 -16.19
N GLU A 528 22.74 -23.40 -16.11
CA GLU A 528 23.90 -23.68 -15.24
C GLU A 528 23.47 -23.81 -13.77
N LYS A 529 22.56 -22.93 -13.34
CA LYS A 529 22.02 -22.90 -11.97
C LYS A 529 20.90 -23.92 -11.74
N ARG A 530 20.46 -24.61 -12.76
CA ARG A 530 19.33 -25.58 -12.73
C ARG A 530 18.02 -24.93 -12.29
N LEU A 531 17.76 -23.74 -12.82
CA LEU A 531 16.58 -22.94 -12.51
C LEU A 531 15.73 -22.73 -13.76
N ASP A 532 14.44 -22.61 -13.59
CA ASP A 532 13.55 -22.11 -14.62
C ASP A 532 13.79 -20.62 -14.85
N ALA A 533 13.79 -20.20 -16.12
CA ALA A 533 13.87 -18.79 -16.49
C ALA A 533 12.48 -18.21 -16.75
N MET A 534 12.29 -16.96 -16.37
CA MET A 534 11.11 -16.16 -16.66
C MET A 534 11.50 -14.77 -17.19
N VAL A 535 10.74 -14.25 -18.16
CA VAL A 535 10.96 -12.92 -18.76
C VAL A 535 9.62 -12.26 -19.07
N TRP A 536 9.58 -10.91 -19.17
CA TRP A 536 8.44 -10.19 -19.74
C TRP A 536 8.40 -10.36 -21.26
N GLY A 537 7.18 -10.33 -21.84
CA GLY A 537 6.95 -10.71 -23.24
C GLY A 537 7.01 -9.60 -24.27
N ASP A 538 6.77 -8.36 -23.90
CA ASP A 538 6.48 -7.21 -24.77
C ASP A 538 7.52 -6.94 -25.85
N MET A 539 8.81 -7.05 -25.53
CA MET A 539 9.92 -6.81 -26.48
C MET A 539 9.98 -7.83 -27.63
N MET A 540 9.19 -8.89 -27.53
CA MET A 540 9.17 -10.02 -28.46
C MET A 540 7.81 -10.18 -29.14
N LEU A 541 6.94 -9.17 -29.04
CA LEU A 541 5.63 -9.09 -29.71
C LEU A 541 5.61 -7.88 -30.65
N ALA A 542 5.22 -8.09 -31.89
CA ALA A 542 5.08 -7.05 -32.88
C ALA A 542 3.62 -6.56 -32.97
N PRO A 543 3.36 -5.34 -33.52
CA PRO A 543 2.03 -4.88 -33.83
C PRO A 543 1.21 -5.91 -34.61
N GLY A 544 0.01 -6.22 -34.12
CA GLY A 544 -0.91 -7.25 -34.66
C GLY A 544 -0.73 -8.67 -34.08
N GLU A 545 0.32 -8.94 -33.31
CA GLU A 545 0.51 -10.22 -32.62
C GLU A 545 -0.19 -10.26 -31.24
N ALA A 546 -0.52 -9.11 -30.69
CA ALA A 546 -1.20 -8.98 -29.40
C ALA A 546 -2.16 -7.79 -29.40
N ASN A 547 -2.81 -7.54 -28.23
CA ASN A 547 -3.77 -6.47 -28.03
C ASN A 547 -3.09 -5.11 -27.72
N ASP A 548 -2.06 -5.15 -26.91
CA ASP A 548 -1.22 -4.02 -26.46
C ASP A 548 0.18 -4.54 -26.09
N ALA A 549 1.05 -3.69 -25.55
CA ALA A 549 2.41 -4.08 -25.12
C ALA A 549 3.22 -4.83 -26.22
N MET A 550 3.30 -4.21 -27.39
CA MET A 550 3.96 -4.78 -28.57
C MET A 550 5.21 -3.97 -28.92
N ASN A 551 6.29 -4.15 -28.15
CA ASN A 551 7.55 -3.41 -28.29
C ASN A 551 8.57 -4.10 -29.21
N GLY A 552 8.15 -5.14 -29.92
CA GLY A 552 8.99 -5.97 -30.80
C GLY A 552 9.25 -5.40 -32.19
N HIS A 553 8.81 -4.16 -32.50
CA HIS A 553 8.98 -3.41 -33.72
C HIS A 553 8.26 -4.00 -34.94
N SER A 554 8.62 -5.20 -35.41
CA SER A 554 8.01 -5.88 -36.56
C SER A 554 8.01 -7.40 -36.34
N VAL A 555 7.12 -8.08 -37.07
CA VAL A 555 6.97 -9.55 -36.94
C VAL A 555 8.30 -10.30 -37.14
N PRO A 556 9.17 -10.00 -38.16
CA PRO A 556 10.45 -10.66 -38.26
C PRO A 556 11.40 -10.38 -37.09
N VAL A 557 11.45 -9.15 -36.59
CA VAL A 557 12.28 -8.75 -35.44
C VAL A 557 11.78 -9.44 -34.17
N ALA A 558 10.50 -9.41 -33.92
CA ALA A 558 9.88 -10.08 -32.77
C ALA A 558 10.15 -11.61 -32.80
N ALA A 559 9.98 -12.25 -33.97
CA ALA A 559 10.26 -13.67 -34.15
C ALA A 559 11.73 -14.01 -33.90
N GLN A 560 12.65 -13.16 -34.38
CA GLN A 560 14.08 -13.36 -34.13
C GLN A 560 14.42 -13.23 -32.64
N ARG A 561 13.81 -12.30 -31.93
CA ARG A 561 13.98 -12.14 -30.49
C ARG A 561 13.39 -13.32 -29.70
N ARG A 562 12.22 -13.83 -30.09
CA ARG A 562 11.62 -15.04 -29.50
C ARG A 562 12.50 -16.26 -29.66
N ALA A 563 13.13 -16.42 -30.84
CA ALA A 563 14.00 -17.53 -31.11
C ALA A 563 15.28 -17.55 -30.25
N ALA A 564 15.62 -16.48 -29.57
CA ALA A 564 16.74 -16.42 -28.64
C ALA A 564 16.42 -17.03 -27.25
N LEU A 565 15.15 -17.23 -26.93
CA LEU A 565 14.75 -17.90 -25.69
C LEU A 565 14.98 -19.41 -25.75
N ALA A 566 15.31 -20.02 -24.62
CA ALA A 566 15.30 -21.47 -24.49
C ALA A 566 13.88 -22.04 -24.43
N PRO A 567 13.59 -23.17 -25.05
CA PRO A 567 12.31 -23.84 -24.90
C PRO A 567 11.96 -24.09 -23.44
N GLY A 568 10.69 -23.92 -23.07
CA GLY A 568 10.21 -24.07 -21.71
C GLY A 568 10.41 -22.83 -20.82
N THR A 569 10.98 -21.73 -21.34
CA THR A 569 11.03 -20.45 -20.60
C THR A 569 9.62 -19.95 -20.29
N TYR A 570 9.39 -19.48 -19.06
CA TYR A 570 8.17 -18.77 -18.71
C TYR A 570 8.18 -17.37 -19.34
N VAL A 571 7.09 -17.00 -19.98
CA VAL A 571 6.89 -15.66 -20.53
C VAL A 571 5.72 -15.01 -19.81
N ALA A 572 6.01 -14.01 -19.00
CA ALA A 572 5.03 -13.14 -18.40
C ALA A 572 4.51 -12.16 -19.49
N ASP A 573 3.42 -12.54 -20.09
CA ASP A 573 2.81 -11.89 -21.25
C ASP A 573 1.82 -10.84 -20.76
N TRP A 574 2.27 -9.58 -20.63
CA TRP A 574 1.44 -8.54 -20.03
C TRP A 574 0.65 -7.74 -21.05
N HIS A 575 -0.65 -7.62 -20.77
CA HIS A 575 -1.61 -6.83 -21.53
C HIS A 575 -2.59 -6.19 -20.57
N TYR A 576 -2.78 -4.86 -20.65
CA TYR A 576 -3.55 -4.10 -19.67
C TYR A 576 -4.77 -3.39 -20.26
N ALA A 577 -4.92 -3.36 -21.58
CA ALA A 577 -6.10 -2.80 -22.21
C ALA A 577 -7.38 -3.56 -21.77
N ALA A 578 -8.37 -2.79 -21.34
CA ALA A 578 -9.64 -3.35 -20.88
C ALA A 578 -10.39 -4.02 -22.05
N ASN A 579 -10.33 -5.32 -22.13
CA ASN A 579 -11.07 -6.10 -23.11
C ASN A 579 -11.55 -7.42 -22.51
N PRO A 580 -12.87 -7.67 -22.52
CA PRO A 580 -13.43 -8.89 -21.94
C PRO A 580 -13.46 -10.09 -22.88
N ASP A 581 -13.15 -9.92 -24.17
CA ASP A 581 -13.16 -11.01 -25.15
C ASP A 581 -11.84 -11.80 -25.08
N PRO A 582 -11.86 -13.09 -24.69
CA PRO A 582 -10.66 -13.91 -24.67
C PRO A 582 -9.97 -14.05 -26.04
N ALA A 583 -10.69 -13.91 -27.14
CA ALA A 583 -10.16 -14.09 -28.48
C ALA A 583 -9.15 -13.02 -28.91
N VAL A 584 -9.12 -11.86 -28.24
CA VAL A 584 -8.17 -10.79 -28.56
C VAL A 584 -6.74 -11.11 -28.06
N TYR A 585 -6.59 -11.97 -27.06
CA TYR A 585 -5.30 -12.33 -26.43
C TYR A 585 -4.59 -13.46 -27.20
N LYS A 586 -4.25 -13.17 -28.45
CA LYS A 586 -3.66 -14.14 -29.39
C LYS A 586 -2.22 -14.55 -29.04
N SER A 587 -1.52 -13.70 -28.30
CA SER A 587 -0.13 -13.89 -27.90
C SER A 587 0.12 -15.19 -27.11
N LEU A 588 -0.85 -15.64 -26.27
CA LEU A 588 -0.70 -16.89 -25.53
C LEU A 588 -0.50 -18.11 -26.47
N ALA A 589 -1.28 -18.20 -27.54
CA ALA A 589 -1.11 -19.26 -28.53
C ALA A 589 0.21 -19.13 -29.29
N LEU A 590 0.67 -17.91 -29.58
CA LEU A 590 1.95 -17.65 -30.21
C LEU A 590 3.12 -18.12 -29.35
N TRP A 591 3.10 -17.84 -28.05
CA TRP A 591 4.11 -18.31 -27.08
C TRP A 591 4.16 -19.83 -27.00
N LYS A 592 3.01 -20.49 -26.90
CA LYS A 592 2.93 -21.94 -26.87
C LYS A 592 3.50 -22.55 -28.15
N LYS A 593 3.15 -21.99 -29.32
CA LYS A 593 3.69 -22.43 -30.61
C LYS A 593 5.21 -22.27 -30.68
N ALA A 594 5.75 -21.26 -30.00
CA ALA A 594 7.21 -21.04 -29.89
C ALA A 594 7.88 -21.96 -28.83
N GLY A 595 7.12 -22.85 -28.18
CA GLY A 595 7.66 -23.76 -27.16
C GLY A 595 7.85 -23.16 -25.78
N MET A 596 7.23 -22.00 -25.50
CA MET A 596 7.29 -21.29 -24.22
C MET A 596 6.14 -21.66 -23.29
N ARG A 597 6.27 -21.34 -22.01
CA ARG A 597 5.22 -21.46 -20.99
C ARG A 597 4.63 -20.07 -20.73
N PRO A 598 3.54 -19.65 -21.38
CA PRO A 598 2.96 -18.33 -21.19
C PRO A 598 2.24 -18.18 -19.85
N ILE A 599 2.36 -17.00 -19.28
CA ILE A 599 1.64 -16.53 -18.09
C ILE A 599 0.90 -15.25 -18.47
N ALA A 600 -0.43 -15.29 -18.53
CA ALA A 600 -1.26 -14.12 -18.80
C ALA A 600 -1.14 -13.12 -17.67
N SER A 601 -0.48 -12.00 -17.92
CA SER A 601 -0.18 -11.00 -16.90
C SER A 601 -1.15 -9.81 -17.02
N THR A 602 -2.06 -9.69 -16.04
CA THR A 602 -3.14 -8.69 -15.97
C THR A 602 -2.77 -7.55 -15.03
N TRP A 603 -3.58 -6.49 -15.01
CA TRP A 603 -3.47 -5.39 -14.06
C TRP A 603 -4.84 -5.10 -13.42
N ASP A 604 -5.07 -3.86 -12.93
CA ASP A 604 -6.24 -3.41 -12.18
C ASP A 604 -7.52 -3.17 -13.01
N ARG A 605 -7.55 -3.61 -14.26
CA ARG A 605 -8.69 -3.44 -15.17
C ARG A 605 -9.60 -4.67 -15.12
N PRO A 606 -10.82 -4.56 -14.57
CA PRO A 606 -11.67 -5.73 -14.36
C PRO A 606 -11.97 -6.52 -15.64
N GLU A 607 -12.25 -5.84 -16.75
CA GLU A 607 -12.54 -6.47 -18.04
C GLU A 607 -11.30 -7.14 -18.67
N ASN A 608 -10.11 -6.59 -18.44
CA ASN A 608 -8.85 -7.24 -18.81
C ASN A 608 -8.63 -8.51 -18.00
N ILE A 609 -8.80 -8.43 -16.67
CA ILE A 609 -8.64 -9.59 -15.78
C ILE A 609 -9.59 -10.71 -16.22
N TYR A 610 -10.85 -10.39 -16.49
CA TYR A 610 -11.83 -11.35 -16.98
C TYR A 610 -11.40 -11.98 -18.31
N GLY A 611 -11.17 -11.17 -19.33
CA GLY A 611 -10.89 -11.64 -20.69
C GLY A 611 -9.59 -12.43 -20.77
N PHE A 612 -8.52 -11.91 -20.16
CA PHE A 612 -7.20 -12.53 -20.26
C PHE A 612 -7.11 -13.82 -19.42
N THR A 613 -7.75 -13.84 -18.23
CA THR A 613 -7.83 -15.08 -17.44
C THR A 613 -8.61 -16.19 -18.18
N HIS A 614 -9.70 -15.85 -18.88
CA HIS A 614 -10.43 -16.83 -19.67
C HIS A 614 -9.64 -17.30 -20.90
N ALA A 615 -8.86 -16.43 -21.54
CA ALA A 615 -7.91 -16.83 -22.57
C ALA A 615 -6.85 -17.80 -22.01
N ALA A 616 -6.33 -17.53 -20.81
CA ALA A 616 -5.40 -18.42 -20.13
C ALA A 616 -6.00 -19.79 -19.83
N ILE A 617 -7.25 -19.86 -19.37
CA ILE A 617 -8.00 -21.13 -19.15
C ILE A 617 -8.10 -21.91 -20.47
N GLN A 618 -8.51 -21.25 -21.56
CA GLN A 618 -8.65 -21.88 -22.87
C GLN A 618 -7.34 -22.42 -23.42
N GLN A 619 -6.25 -21.72 -23.16
CA GLN A 619 -4.91 -22.06 -23.64
C GLN A 619 -4.13 -22.95 -22.65
N GLY A 620 -4.62 -23.23 -21.46
CA GLY A 620 -3.87 -23.92 -20.41
C GLY A 620 -2.59 -23.15 -20.02
N ALA A 621 -2.70 -21.83 -19.94
CA ALA A 621 -1.64 -20.92 -19.50
C ALA A 621 -1.78 -20.58 -18.01
N GLY A 622 -0.71 -20.04 -17.39
CA GLY A 622 -0.79 -19.44 -16.06
C GLY A 622 -1.41 -18.05 -16.06
N VAL A 623 -1.68 -17.50 -14.89
CA VAL A 623 -2.17 -16.13 -14.71
C VAL A 623 -1.37 -15.42 -13.62
N LEU A 624 -0.95 -14.17 -13.89
CA LEU A 624 -0.25 -13.29 -12.98
C LEU A 624 -0.98 -11.93 -12.93
N THR A 625 -1.39 -11.45 -11.78
CA THR A 625 -1.88 -10.07 -11.66
C THR A 625 -0.78 -9.18 -11.11
N THR A 626 -0.44 -8.14 -11.87
CA THR A 626 0.64 -7.22 -11.54
C THR A 626 0.17 -6.08 -10.65
N THR A 627 1.09 -5.54 -9.86
CA THR A 627 0.91 -4.34 -9.05
C THR A 627 2.06 -3.39 -9.29
N TRP A 628 1.75 -2.13 -9.60
CA TRP A 628 2.73 -1.08 -9.87
C TRP A 628 2.66 0.03 -8.81
N ALA A 629 2.47 -0.36 -7.55
CA ALA A 629 2.35 0.54 -6.42
C ALA A 629 3.70 1.07 -5.87
N GLY A 630 4.81 0.63 -6.45
CA GLY A 630 6.15 1.13 -6.13
C GLY A 630 6.83 0.44 -4.93
N TYR A 631 8.03 0.92 -4.65
CA TYR A 631 8.97 0.29 -3.70
C TYR A 631 8.73 0.65 -2.24
N GLU A 632 7.85 1.58 -1.92
CA GLU A 632 7.49 1.85 -0.53
C GLU A 632 7.00 0.57 0.16
N SER A 633 6.22 -0.25 -0.52
CA SER A 633 5.68 -1.53 -0.01
C SER A 633 5.18 -1.40 1.43
N ASN A 634 4.48 -0.32 1.73
CA ASN A 634 3.92 -0.03 3.03
C ASN A 634 2.39 0.06 2.96
N GLU A 635 1.75 0.17 4.12
CA GLU A 635 0.30 0.25 4.23
C GLU A 635 -0.28 1.44 3.47
N LEU A 636 0.40 2.59 3.48
CA LEU A 636 -0.05 3.79 2.78
C LEU A 636 -0.06 3.59 1.27
N ALA A 637 1.05 3.09 0.70
CA ALA A 637 1.16 2.80 -0.73
C ALA A 637 0.10 1.77 -1.17
N MET A 638 -0.13 0.75 -0.35
CA MET A 638 -1.19 -0.23 -0.58
C MET A 638 -2.58 0.39 -0.57
N ALA A 639 -2.88 1.24 0.41
CA ALA A 639 -4.19 1.88 0.53
C ALA A 639 -4.49 2.83 -0.64
N GLN A 640 -3.49 3.58 -1.10
CA GLN A 640 -3.61 4.49 -2.24
C GLN A 640 -3.79 3.76 -3.57
N ASN A 641 -3.24 2.56 -3.68
CA ASN A 641 -3.31 1.71 -4.87
C ASN A 641 -4.23 0.49 -4.67
N PHE A 642 -5.19 0.58 -3.74
CA PHE A 642 -6.00 -0.55 -3.33
C PHE A 642 -6.74 -1.27 -4.48
N PRO A 643 -7.21 -0.60 -5.55
CA PRO A 643 -7.77 -1.31 -6.70
C PRO A 643 -6.83 -2.35 -7.32
N GLN A 644 -5.50 -2.10 -7.32
CA GLN A 644 -4.51 -3.06 -7.81
C GLN A 644 -4.41 -4.28 -6.87
N ILE A 645 -4.56 -4.08 -5.56
CA ILE A 645 -4.59 -5.19 -4.59
C ILE A 645 -5.91 -5.96 -4.69
N ALA A 646 -7.05 -5.27 -4.85
CA ALA A 646 -8.35 -5.90 -5.04
C ALA A 646 -8.42 -6.74 -6.33
N ALA A 647 -7.64 -6.38 -7.34
CA ALA A 647 -7.49 -7.13 -8.59
C ALA A 647 -7.01 -8.57 -8.37
N TYR A 648 -6.24 -8.83 -7.31
CA TYR A 648 -5.81 -10.20 -6.95
C TYR A 648 -7.00 -11.12 -6.64
N LEU A 649 -8.00 -10.59 -5.92
CA LEU A 649 -9.23 -11.35 -5.63
C LEU A 649 -9.97 -11.66 -6.93
N LEU A 650 -10.11 -10.67 -7.79
CA LEU A 650 -10.86 -10.84 -9.04
C LEU A 650 -10.18 -11.86 -9.96
N MET A 651 -8.86 -11.80 -10.09
CA MET A 651 -8.09 -12.80 -10.83
C MET A 651 -8.22 -14.19 -10.21
N ALA A 652 -8.06 -14.29 -8.88
CA ALA A 652 -8.16 -15.56 -8.16
C ALA A 652 -9.56 -16.19 -8.33
N GLU A 653 -10.61 -15.37 -8.28
CA GLU A 653 -11.99 -15.81 -8.52
C GLU A 653 -12.12 -16.49 -9.89
N TYR A 654 -11.65 -15.86 -10.98
CA TYR A 654 -11.75 -16.42 -12.31
C TYR A 654 -10.76 -17.58 -12.56
N ALA A 655 -9.53 -17.44 -12.10
CA ALA A 655 -8.50 -18.48 -12.29
C ALA A 655 -8.82 -19.79 -11.54
N TRP A 656 -9.52 -19.67 -10.41
CA TRP A 656 -9.96 -20.83 -9.64
C TRP A 656 -11.28 -21.39 -10.14
N SER A 657 -12.35 -20.61 -10.06
CA SER A 657 -13.70 -21.05 -10.34
C SER A 657 -13.98 -21.27 -11.84
N GLY A 658 -13.37 -20.46 -12.70
CA GLY A 658 -13.69 -20.42 -14.13
C GLY A 658 -15.10 -19.91 -14.45
N ARG A 659 -15.71 -19.16 -13.49
CA ARG A 659 -17.07 -18.63 -13.61
C ARG A 659 -17.20 -17.66 -14.78
N LYS A 660 -18.41 -17.58 -15.36
CA LYS A 660 -18.67 -16.85 -16.62
C LYS A 660 -19.27 -15.46 -16.43
N GLU A 661 -19.69 -15.12 -15.21
CA GLU A 661 -20.27 -13.81 -14.92
C GLU A 661 -19.19 -12.73 -15.05
N ARG A 662 -19.58 -11.63 -15.71
CA ARG A 662 -18.72 -10.44 -15.83
C ARG A 662 -18.43 -9.82 -14.46
N PRO A 663 -17.35 -9.06 -14.30
CA PRO A 663 -17.03 -8.37 -13.04
C PRO A 663 -18.18 -7.54 -12.48
N SER A 664 -18.95 -6.86 -13.36
CA SER A 664 -20.11 -6.07 -12.98
C SER A 664 -21.35 -6.89 -12.59
N ALA A 665 -21.37 -8.17 -12.91
CA ALA A 665 -22.46 -9.10 -12.61
C ALA A 665 -22.14 -10.05 -11.45
N LEU A 666 -21.00 -9.90 -10.79
CA LEU A 666 -20.66 -10.66 -9.60
C LEU A 666 -21.69 -10.37 -8.48
N PRO A 667 -22.09 -11.38 -7.68
CA PRO A 667 -23.05 -11.19 -6.59
C PRO A 667 -22.48 -10.40 -5.40
N TYR A 668 -21.29 -9.87 -5.52
CA TYR A 668 -20.59 -9.07 -4.50
C TYR A 668 -19.69 -8.02 -5.15
N ASP A 669 -19.43 -6.96 -4.41
CA ASP A 669 -18.40 -5.98 -4.76
C ASP A 669 -17.03 -6.54 -4.36
N TYR A 670 -16.20 -6.90 -5.35
CA TYR A 670 -14.90 -7.51 -5.12
C TYR A 670 -13.92 -6.57 -4.41
N ILE A 671 -14.03 -5.23 -4.61
CA ILE A 671 -13.19 -4.24 -3.91
C ILE A 671 -13.56 -4.20 -2.43
N ALA A 672 -14.87 -4.18 -2.12
CA ALA A 672 -15.33 -4.19 -0.73
C ALA A 672 -14.94 -5.48 0.00
N VAL A 673 -15.05 -6.63 -0.66
CA VAL A 673 -14.65 -7.92 -0.10
C VAL A 673 -13.13 -7.99 0.08
N ALA A 674 -12.34 -7.56 -0.91
CA ALA A 674 -10.89 -7.50 -0.79
C ALA A 674 -10.45 -6.61 0.38
N ARG A 675 -11.06 -5.43 0.51
CA ARG A 675 -10.80 -4.51 1.63
C ARG A 675 -11.06 -5.18 2.97
N GLN A 676 -12.17 -5.89 3.08
CA GLN A 676 -12.53 -6.60 4.29
C GLN A 676 -11.56 -7.74 4.61
N MET A 677 -11.12 -8.51 3.60
CA MET A 677 -10.12 -9.57 3.80
C MET A 677 -8.78 -8.99 4.25
N VAL A 678 -8.33 -7.92 3.62
CA VAL A 678 -7.02 -7.30 3.90
C VAL A 678 -7.00 -6.65 5.28
N TYR A 679 -8.02 -5.90 5.64
CA TYR A 679 -8.04 -5.09 6.86
C TYR A 679 -8.82 -5.71 8.02
N GLY A 680 -9.44 -6.88 7.82
CA GLY A 680 -10.12 -7.61 8.89
C GLY A 680 -11.36 -6.88 9.45
N SER A 681 -12.04 -6.06 8.64
CA SER A 681 -13.28 -5.42 9.08
C SER A 681 -14.34 -6.48 9.42
N PRO A 682 -15.06 -6.37 10.56
CA PRO A 682 -15.96 -7.41 11.05
C PRO A 682 -17.26 -7.56 10.24
N SER A 683 -17.44 -6.80 9.18
CA SER A 683 -18.68 -6.80 8.41
C SER A 683 -18.50 -7.14 6.94
N PRO A 684 -19.00 -8.30 6.49
CA PRO A 684 -19.25 -8.53 5.07
C PRO A 684 -20.41 -7.65 4.63
N THR A 685 -20.12 -6.50 4.05
CA THR A 685 -21.15 -5.81 3.31
C THR A 685 -21.22 -6.39 1.91
N GLN A 686 -22.28 -7.13 1.60
CA GLN A 686 -22.68 -7.38 0.23
C GLN A 686 -23.39 -6.16 -0.40
N SER A 687 -23.51 -5.07 0.32
CA SER A 687 -23.99 -3.81 -0.24
C SER A 687 -22.82 -3.10 -0.91
N ARG A 688 -23.04 -2.64 -2.12
CA ARG A 688 -22.22 -1.57 -2.72
C ARG A 688 -22.01 -0.53 -1.62
N PRO A 689 -20.77 0.01 -1.43
CA PRO A 689 -20.56 1.07 -0.45
C PRO A 689 -21.65 2.11 -0.68
N GLY A 690 -22.53 2.28 0.29
CA GLY A 690 -23.62 3.21 0.16
C GLY A 690 -22.97 4.56 -0.11
N ARG A 691 -23.19 5.16 -1.27
CA ARG A 691 -22.77 6.53 -1.53
C ARG A 691 -23.27 7.34 -0.34
N MET A 692 -22.37 8.06 0.30
CA MET A 692 -22.76 9.03 1.31
C MET A 692 -23.69 10.03 0.63
N MET A 693 -25.00 9.77 0.73
CA MET A 693 -26.01 10.66 0.17
C MET A 693 -25.99 11.93 1.03
N ARG A 694 -25.42 13.00 0.51
CA ARG A 694 -25.69 14.36 0.98
C ARG A 694 -27.14 14.70 0.64
N GLY A 695 -28.04 14.06 1.33
CA GLY A 695 -29.44 14.45 1.38
C GLY A 695 -29.74 15.10 2.72
N ARG A 696 -30.76 15.89 2.81
CA ARG A 696 -31.13 16.64 4.01
C ARG A 696 -31.40 15.76 5.23
N ASP A 697 -31.57 14.46 5.11
CA ASP A 697 -32.27 13.70 6.12
C ASP A 697 -31.52 12.52 6.77
N ASP A 698 -30.63 11.77 6.07
CA ASP A 698 -30.02 10.58 6.69
C ASP A 698 -28.54 10.42 6.32
N LEU A 699 -27.69 10.34 7.35
CA LEU A 699 -26.31 9.91 7.21
C LEU A 699 -26.28 8.37 7.25
N ARG A 700 -25.62 7.76 6.26
CA ARG A 700 -25.36 6.30 6.24
C ARG A 700 -23.87 6.05 6.16
N VAL A 701 -23.38 5.11 6.97
CA VAL A 701 -22.00 4.65 6.95
C VAL A 701 -22.03 3.13 7.04
N GLY A 702 -21.64 2.45 5.98
CA GLY A 702 -21.78 1.01 5.90
C GLY A 702 -23.25 0.55 6.09
N PRO A 703 -23.49 -0.42 6.97
CA PRO A 703 -24.86 -0.91 7.25
C PRO A 703 -25.66 0.02 8.17
N PHE A 704 -25.08 1.11 8.66
CA PHE A 704 -25.70 1.94 9.69
C PHE A 704 -26.37 3.19 9.11
N ALA A 705 -27.59 3.47 9.55
CA ALA A 705 -28.27 4.74 9.32
C ALA A 705 -28.24 5.57 10.59
N PHE A 706 -28.03 6.87 10.46
CA PHE A 706 -27.91 7.79 11.58
C PHE A 706 -28.90 8.92 11.47
N GLN A 707 -29.43 9.33 12.61
CA GLN A 707 -30.04 10.64 12.72
C GLN A 707 -28.95 11.71 12.63
N ARG A 708 -29.11 12.66 11.73
CA ARG A 708 -28.14 13.74 11.56
C ARG A 708 -28.13 14.65 12.79
N ILE A 709 -26.94 14.85 13.32
CA ILE A 709 -26.63 15.90 14.28
C ILE A 709 -25.65 16.83 13.59
N ASP A 710 -25.79 18.11 13.78
CA ASP A 710 -24.79 19.07 13.32
C ASP A 710 -23.44 18.72 13.97
N PRO A 711 -22.35 18.57 13.16
CA PRO A 711 -21.06 18.18 13.69
C PRO A 711 -20.55 19.23 14.67
N VAL A 712 -20.35 18.80 15.90
CA VAL A 712 -19.74 19.61 16.96
C VAL A 712 -18.29 19.18 17.08
N ARG A 713 -17.40 20.08 16.75
CA ARG A 713 -15.99 19.83 16.86
C ARG A 713 -15.53 19.91 18.31
N MET A 714 -14.76 18.93 18.76
CA MET A 714 -14.20 18.87 20.09
C MET A 714 -12.67 18.86 20.03
N VAL A 715 -12.08 19.57 20.97
CA VAL A 715 -10.66 19.44 21.33
C VAL A 715 -10.57 19.45 22.85
N ASN A 716 -9.54 18.90 23.45
CA ASN A 716 -9.39 18.95 24.91
C ASN A 716 -8.88 20.30 25.44
N THR A 717 -8.58 21.22 24.55
CA THR A 717 -8.20 22.62 24.87
C THR A 717 -8.88 23.60 23.92
N LEU A 718 -9.01 24.84 24.31
CA LEU A 718 -9.55 25.91 23.47
C LEU A 718 -8.47 26.44 22.53
N VAL A 719 -8.85 26.67 21.26
CA VAL A 719 -8.00 27.38 20.31
C VAL A 719 -8.15 28.87 20.53
N ALA A 720 -7.07 29.59 20.80
CA ALA A 720 -7.10 31.04 20.90
C ALA A 720 -7.44 31.67 19.56
N GLY A 721 -8.37 32.62 19.59
CA GLY A 721 -8.76 33.38 18.38
C GLY A 721 -10.22 33.24 17.96
N GLY A 722 -11.14 32.89 18.88
CA GLY A 722 -12.55 33.02 18.66
C GLY A 722 -13.39 31.77 18.70
N ASP A 723 -12.92 30.63 18.21
CA ASP A 723 -13.70 29.40 18.24
C ASP A 723 -13.38 28.58 19.49
N ARG A 724 -14.21 28.77 20.50
CA ARG A 724 -14.19 27.92 21.70
C ARG A 724 -14.74 26.56 21.33
N ARG A 725 -13.95 25.51 21.53
CA ARG A 725 -14.33 24.12 21.29
C ARG A 725 -14.37 23.36 22.60
N PRO A 726 -15.50 22.70 22.91
CA PRO A 726 -15.59 21.92 24.14
C PRO A 726 -14.65 20.72 24.09
N ALA A 727 -14.08 20.36 25.23
CA ALA A 727 -13.32 19.10 25.35
C ALA A 727 -14.24 17.89 25.43
N ARG A 728 -15.48 18.07 25.78
CA ARG A 728 -16.44 17.01 26.06
C ARG A 728 -17.83 17.36 25.53
N LEU A 729 -18.48 16.38 24.93
CA LEU A 729 -19.88 16.41 24.56
C LEU A 729 -20.63 15.36 25.37
N ASP A 730 -21.75 15.78 25.99
CA ASP A 730 -22.71 14.90 26.65
C ASP A 730 -24.02 14.93 25.86
N PHE A 731 -24.53 13.76 25.50
CA PHE A 731 -25.80 13.58 24.81
C PHE A 731 -26.77 12.82 25.71
N ALA A 732 -27.88 13.42 26.04
CA ALA A 732 -28.97 12.71 26.72
C ALA A 732 -29.62 11.71 25.73
N LEU A 733 -29.75 10.44 26.11
CA LEU A 733 -30.37 9.41 25.25
C LEU A 733 -31.67 8.88 25.85
N GLY A 734 -31.62 8.39 27.08
CA GLY A 734 -32.82 7.95 27.80
C GLY A 734 -33.57 6.77 27.14
N GLN A 735 -32.87 5.89 26.45
CA GLN A 735 -33.46 4.79 25.70
C GLN A 735 -32.79 3.46 26.02
N ALA A 736 -33.56 2.37 26.01
CA ALA A 736 -33.00 1.04 26.10
C ALA A 736 -32.24 0.68 24.82
N ALA A 737 -31.09 0.05 24.96
CA ALA A 737 -30.23 -0.32 23.82
C ALA A 737 -29.52 -1.63 24.06
N LYS A 738 -29.31 -2.41 23.00
CA LYS A 738 -28.30 -3.48 22.94
C LYS A 738 -27.00 -2.98 22.34
N LYS A 739 -27.12 -2.02 21.44
CA LYS A 739 -25.97 -1.42 20.75
C LYS A 739 -26.25 0.06 20.48
N VAL A 740 -25.21 0.86 20.65
CA VAL A 740 -25.20 2.27 20.25
C VAL A 740 -24.13 2.44 19.18
N VAL A 741 -24.46 3.12 18.09
CA VAL A 741 -23.52 3.41 17.01
C VAL A 741 -23.38 4.90 16.84
N LEU A 742 -22.14 5.39 16.83
CA LEU A 742 -21.82 6.79 16.63
C LEU A 742 -21.15 6.99 15.28
N ALA A 743 -21.63 7.96 14.51
CA ALA A 743 -20.91 8.45 13.34
C ALA A 743 -19.88 9.49 13.79
N LEU A 744 -18.63 9.12 13.79
CA LEU A 744 -17.51 9.96 14.23
C LEU A 744 -16.71 10.46 13.04
N GLY A 745 -16.21 11.69 13.14
CA GLY A 745 -15.21 12.25 12.24
C GLY A 745 -14.07 12.87 13.02
N VAL A 746 -12.90 12.93 12.41
CA VAL A 746 -11.75 13.66 12.93
C VAL A 746 -11.22 14.61 11.85
N ASP A 747 -10.75 15.76 12.26
CA ASP A 747 -10.41 16.84 11.32
C ASP A 747 -8.92 16.96 11.01
N THR A 748 -8.11 16.14 11.64
CA THR A 748 -6.65 16.20 11.46
C THR A 748 -6.02 14.82 11.36
N PHE A 749 -4.91 14.73 10.66
CA PHE A 749 -4.09 13.53 10.59
C PHE A 749 -3.31 13.36 11.89
N LEU A 750 -3.23 12.14 12.38
CA LEU A 750 -2.51 11.78 13.58
C LEU A 750 -1.73 10.50 13.37
N ARG A 751 -0.91 10.16 14.35
CA ARG A 751 -0.16 8.92 14.35
C ARG A 751 -1.10 7.71 14.44
N GLU A 752 -0.81 6.67 13.67
CA GLU A 752 -1.54 5.40 13.71
C GLU A 752 -1.57 4.82 15.13
N GLY A 753 -2.77 4.43 15.58
CA GLY A 753 -2.99 3.92 16.93
C GLY A 753 -3.06 4.97 18.04
N GLN A 754 -2.87 6.26 17.73
CA GLN A 754 -2.96 7.34 18.73
C GLN A 754 -4.38 7.47 19.29
N GLY A 755 -4.51 7.53 20.62
CA GLY A 755 -5.78 7.83 21.28
C GLY A 755 -6.23 9.24 20.98
N ILE A 756 -7.48 9.40 20.55
CA ILE A 756 -8.05 10.73 20.18
C ILE A 756 -9.26 11.11 21.01
N ALA A 757 -10.02 10.13 21.46
CA ALA A 757 -11.19 10.35 22.29
C ALA A 757 -11.52 9.11 23.14
N GLN A 758 -12.42 9.32 24.12
CA GLN A 758 -13.14 8.23 24.81
C GLN A 758 -14.64 8.43 24.61
N VAL A 759 -15.32 7.35 24.27
CA VAL A 759 -16.78 7.30 24.25
C VAL A 759 -17.24 6.49 25.45
N ARG A 760 -18.17 7.04 26.22
CA ARG A 760 -18.78 6.38 27.37
C ARG A 760 -20.29 6.34 27.23
N LEU A 761 -20.84 5.15 27.35
CA LEU A 761 -22.28 4.98 27.54
C LEU A 761 -22.54 4.94 29.03
N ILE A 762 -23.35 5.88 29.55
CA ILE A 762 -23.68 5.97 30.95
C ILE A 762 -25.11 5.41 31.11
N LEU A 763 -25.21 4.29 31.83
CA LEU A 763 -26.48 3.63 32.09
C LEU A 763 -27.30 4.34 33.18
N GLU A 764 -28.56 4.03 33.26
CA GLU A 764 -29.47 4.65 34.22
C GLU A 764 -29.07 4.31 35.68
N GLY A 765 -28.49 3.11 35.92
CA GLY A 765 -27.92 2.68 37.20
C GLY A 765 -26.60 3.35 37.58
N GLY A 766 -25.97 4.11 36.65
CA GLY A 766 -24.70 4.80 36.88
C GLY A 766 -23.46 4.03 36.36
N GLU A 767 -23.63 2.80 35.90
CA GLU A 767 -22.54 2.03 35.27
C GLU A 767 -22.14 2.67 33.97
N GLU A 768 -20.86 2.50 33.59
CA GLU A 768 -20.28 3.07 32.35
C GLU A 768 -19.69 1.99 31.46
N VAL A 769 -20.04 2.00 30.19
CA VAL A 769 -19.35 1.22 29.16
C VAL A 769 -18.47 2.16 28.36
N THR A 770 -17.15 1.94 28.43
CA THR A 770 -16.15 2.86 27.85
C THR A 770 -15.47 2.23 26.64
N GLN A 771 -15.35 3.00 25.56
CA GLN A 771 -14.60 2.63 24.36
C GLN A 771 -13.58 3.73 24.02
N PRO A 772 -12.28 3.42 24.06
CA PRO A 772 -11.27 4.34 23.54
C PRO A 772 -11.35 4.40 22.01
N VAL A 773 -11.23 5.62 21.48
CA VAL A 773 -11.20 5.87 20.04
C VAL A 773 -9.77 6.18 19.64
N ARG A 774 -9.24 5.43 18.66
CA ARG A 774 -7.87 5.56 18.17
C ARG A 774 -7.87 5.91 16.69
N TYR A 775 -6.97 6.81 16.30
CA TYR A 775 -6.74 7.14 14.90
C TYR A 775 -6.30 5.91 14.11
N GLY A 776 -6.79 5.78 12.89
CA GLY A 776 -6.52 4.64 12.03
C GLY A 776 -7.28 3.37 12.39
N HIS A 777 -7.48 3.08 13.66
CA HIS A 777 -8.23 1.91 14.10
C HIS A 777 -9.74 2.15 14.02
N HIS A 778 -10.22 3.27 14.54
CA HIS A 778 -11.64 3.56 14.65
C HIS A 778 -12.11 4.69 13.73
N VAL A 779 -11.27 5.68 13.48
CA VAL A 779 -11.60 6.85 12.65
C VAL A 779 -10.35 7.40 11.99
N ARG A 780 -10.52 7.99 10.80
CA ARG A 780 -9.47 8.70 10.05
C ARG A 780 -9.96 10.09 9.65
N ALA A 781 -9.04 10.99 9.37
CA ALA A 781 -9.37 12.29 8.80
C ALA A 781 -10.02 12.13 7.41
N VAL A 782 -10.86 13.09 7.04
CA VAL A 782 -11.62 13.04 5.76
C VAL A 782 -10.75 12.75 4.55
N ARG A 783 -9.50 13.20 4.56
CA ARG A 783 -8.55 13.02 3.44
C ARG A 783 -7.61 11.84 3.61
N ASP A 784 -7.69 11.16 4.72
CA ASP A 784 -6.97 9.89 4.89
C ASP A 784 -7.80 8.79 4.23
N THR A 785 -7.44 8.44 3.00
CA THR A 785 -8.19 7.48 2.17
C THR A 785 -8.00 6.03 2.59
N ARG A 786 -7.09 5.78 3.56
CA ARG A 786 -6.88 4.45 4.12
C ARG A 786 -8.15 4.01 4.87
N PRO A 787 -8.50 2.73 4.83
CA PRO A 787 -9.60 2.23 5.64
C PRO A 787 -9.24 2.24 7.13
N THR A 788 -10.26 2.27 7.96
CA THR A 788 -10.15 2.00 9.40
C THR A 788 -10.11 0.49 9.64
N PHE A 789 -9.41 0.06 10.71
CA PHE A 789 -9.28 -1.37 11.02
C PHE A 789 -10.49 -1.98 11.72
N LEU A 790 -11.18 -1.21 12.57
CA LEU A 790 -12.20 -1.72 13.50
C LEU A 790 -13.60 -1.16 13.23
N THR A 791 -13.77 -0.28 12.25
CA THR A 791 -15.04 0.39 11.97
C THR A 791 -15.31 0.43 10.46
N ASP A 792 -16.59 0.47 10.10
CA ASP A 792 -16.96 0.92 8.76
C ASP A 792 -16.70 2.42 8.66
N SER A 793 -16.07 2.87 7.58
CA SER A 793 -15.80 4.29 7.36
C SER A 793 -16.02 4.67 5.90
N GLU A 794 -16.59 5.84 5.71
CA GLU A 794 -16.81 6.41 4.39
C GLU A 794 -16.59 7.91 4.42
N GLN A 795 -15.77 8.43 3.50
CA GLN A 795 -15.48 9.87 3.36
C GLN A 795 -15.09 10.55 4.70
N GLY A 796 -14.27 9.89 5.52
CA GLY A 796 -13.80 10.42 6.79
C GLY A 796 -14.84 10.42 7.92
N VAL A 797 -15.94 9.69 7.75
CA VAL A 797 -16.89 9.39 8.81
C VAL A 797 -16.84 7.90 9.11
N ALA A 798 -16.64 7.55 10.36
CA ALA A 798 -16.57 6.17 10.83
C ALA A 798 -17.78 5.83 11.72
N ALA A 799 -18.31 4.63 11.55
CA ALA A 799 -19.39 4.09 12.38
C ALA A 799 -18.82 3.29 13.55
N LEU A 800 -18.67 3.92 14.70
CA LEU A 800 -18.22 3.27 15.93
C LEU A 800 -19.41 2.59 16.63
N ALA A 801 -19.42 1.26 16.62
CA ALA A 801 -20.47 0.47 17.28
C ALA A 801 -20.03 0.02 18.68
N LEU A 802 -20.79 0.41 19.70
CA LEU A 802 -20.62 -0.02 21.07
C LEU A 802 -21.76 -0.98 21.42
N SER A 803 -21.42 -2.26 21.61
CA SER A 803 -22.37 -3.23 22.15
C SER A 803 -22.34 -3.18 23.66
N LEU A 804 -23.51 -3.16 24.29
CA LEU A 804 -23.58 -3.36 25.73
C LEU A 804 -23.17 -4.80 26.07
N PRO A 805 -22.38 -5.02 27.13
CA PRO A 805 -22.15 -6.36 27.68
C PRO A 805 -23.48 -7.10 27.93
N ALA A 806 -23.45 -8.43 27.90
CA ALA A 806 -24.64 -9.26 27.99
C ALA A 806 -25.44 -8.98 29.29
N GLU A 807 -24.77 -8.66 30.39
CA GLU A 807 -25.37 -8.30 31.67
C GLU A 807 -26.16 -6.97 31.63
N TYR A 808 -25.84 -6.10 30.67
CA TYR A 808 -26.51 -4.81 30.44
C TYR A 808 -27.38 -4.79 29.17
N ALA A 809 -27.56 -5.93 28.50
CA ALA A 809 -28.33 -6.00 27.26
C ALA A 809 -29.77 -5.54 27.50
N GLY A 810 -30.17 -4.44 26.84
CA GLY A 810 -31.49 -3.85 27.01
C GLY A 810 -31.58 -2.84 28.15
N ALA A 811 -30.49 -2.54 28.86
CA ALA A 811 -30.46 -1.47 29.84
C ALA A 811 -30.69 -0.10 29.17
N THR A 812 -31.29 0.81 29.92
CA THR A 812 -31.48 2.21 29.48
C THR A 812 -30.15 2.94 29.51
N VAL A 813 -29.69 3.39 28.33
CA VAL A 813 -28.57 4.29 28.22
C VAL A 813 -29.07 5.70 28.50
N ARG A 814 -28.73 6.24 29.68
CA ARG A 814 -29.12 7.59 30.09
C ARG A 814 -28.49 8.66 29.23
N SER A 815 -27.17 8.52 28.96
CA SER A 815 -26.44 9.47 28.17
C SER A 815 -25.20 8.84 27.50
N ILE A 816 -24.75 9.50 26.46
CA ILE A 816 -23.51 9.21 25.76
C ILE A 816 -22.57 10.38 26.03
N ARG A 817 -21.35 10.06 26.45
CA ARG A 817 -20.29 11.05 26.63
C ARG A 817 -19.18 10.78 25.62
N VAL A 818 -18.78 11.82 24.90
CA VAL A 818 -17.60 11.77 24.00
C VAL A 818 -16.61 12.81 24.50
N GLU A 819 -15.46 12.37 24.91
CA GLU A 819 -14.40 13.20 25.52
C GLU A 819 -13.14 13.12 24.68
N ALA A 820 -12.71 14.26 24.13
CA ALA A 820 -11.48 14.36 23.37
C ALA A 820 -10.27 14.25 24.30
N THR A 821 -9.32 13.38 23.94
CA THR A 821 -8.08 13.13 24.69
C THR A 821 -6.84 13.67 23.97
N GLU A 822 -6.99 14.05 22.72
CA GLU A 822 -5.92 14.61 21.88
C GLU A 822 -6.20 16.10 21.61
N PRO A 823 -5.37 17.01 22.10
CA PRO A 823 -5.62 18.48 21.98
C PRO A 823 -5.62 18.99 20.55
N ARG A 824 -4.93 18.29 19.66
CA ARG A 824 -4.74 18.72 18.27
C ARG A 824 -5.85 18.23 17.33
N ALA A 825 -6.65 17.28 17.78
CA ALA A 825 -7.69 16.67 16.99
C ALA A 825 -9.07 17.23 17.35
N GLY A 826 -9.78 17.77 16.38
CA GLY A 826 -11.21 18.02 16.52
C GLY A 826 -11.96 16.73 16.20
N VAL A 827 -12.60 16.16 17.20
CA VAL A 827 -13.49 15.00 17.04
C VAL A 827 -14.92 15.49 16.90
N SER A 828 -15.61 15.06 15.85
CA SER A 828 -17.00 15.44 15.59
C SER A 828 -17.91 14.23 15.69
N VAL A 829 -19.06 14.42 16.32
CA VAL A 829 -20.17 13.47 16.30
C VAL A 829 -21.17 13.92 15.24
N ARG A 830 -21.41 13.11 14.24
CA ARG A 830 -22.26 13.45 13.08
C ARG A 830 -23.58 12.70 13.06
N GLY A 831 -23.71 11.69 13.88
CA GLY A 831 -24.94 10.94 14.02
C GLY A 831 -24.87 9.95 15.17
N VAL A 832 -26.04 9.56 15.67
CA VAL A 832 -26.21 8.52 16.68
C VAL A 832 -27.32 7.60 16.22
N SER A 833 -27.11 6.30 16.35
CA SER A 833 -28.15 5.29 16.12
C SER A 833 -28.16 4.28 17.26
N ILE A 834 -29.29 3.68 17.53
CA ILE A 834 -29.43 2.62 18.53
C ILE A 834 -30.04 1.37 17.92
N LEU A 835 -29.62 0.23 18.44
CA LEU A 835 -30.32 -1.05 18.28
C LEU A 835 -30.95 -1.37 19.63
N PRO A 836 -32.29 -1.40 19.72
CA PRO A 836 -33.05 -1.67 20.96
C PRO A 836 -32.76 -3.03 21.58
#